data_28995c2fe7cc723745b795ffe1e191f5
#
_entry.id   28995c2fe7cc723745b795ffe1e191f5
#
_cell.length_a   1.000
_cell.length_b   1.000
_cell.length_c   1.000
_cell.angle_alpha   90.00
_cell.angle_beta   90.00
_cell.angle_gamma   90.00
#
_symmetry.space_group_name_H-M   'P 1'
#
loop_
_entity.id
_entity.type
_entity.pdbx_description
1 polymer ?
#
loop_
_entity_poly.entity_id
_entity_poly.type
_entity_poly.pdbx_seq_one_letter_code
_entity_poly.pdbx_strand_id
1 'polypeptide(L)'
;MAALPARVLFGAAYYHEYQPYERPAERLKTDLDLMADAHVTVIRIGESVWSTWEPENGRFDLDWLQPVLDGAHERGISVVLGTPTYAVPPWLARQYPEITGERRTGERIGWGARQEVDFTHPAFRFHAERVVRRIVARYADHPSVIGFQVDNEPGNELLYNRGVFERFVDHLREKYGDVETLNREWGLVYWSHRLSTWADLWTPDGNAQPQYDIAWREFQARQVTEFIGWQADIVREYARPEQFVTTCISYTRPAVEDDELTDRLDIAAGNPYYDMQDGLLLPDATPETHEQQWKTTGVWALYRTADWMFSSRQAPFLVTETNAGSIGFPWDNRPAYDGQWRQAAWALVGRGARMIEYWHWHTLHFGAETYWGGILPHTGRPGRVYAELARLGAEFDTAGGLVAGLEPDADLTMVYSTPSKWLMQKYPPLATPDGGPDPAAYHRIFDAFHRGAFDAGRQVRIVHARRLRDGETPEETVRRHPVLVVPALYLADDATLDRLAAYAHAGGHLVLGPRTGYADQEGRARTEPAPGRLTDAAGVSYDEFSNLLRELPVRSVPGGPLRLPEGATATRWADGLTVADAEVLVEYDHPHFGRWPAVTTRRHGAGRVTYVGTVPGRDLARTLAEWLSPAARHGWRDLPATVTATTGTAPDGRRVHIVHNWSWEPAHVSAPVHLTDVLDGTSLAAGTAVDLGPWDVRVLVSAGID
;
A
#
# COMPACT_ATOMS: atom_id res chain seq x y z
N MET A 1 12.41 6.97 18.30
CA MET A 1 12.20 6.98 16.84
C MET A 1 13.32 7.79 16.21
N ALA A 2 14.00 7.25 15.22
CA ALA A 2 15.00 7.99 14.45
C ALA A 2 14.35 9.26 13.86
N ALA A 3 15.02 10.39 13.99
CA ALA A 3 14.49 11.66 13.55
C ALA A 3 14.86 11.89 12.08
N LEU A 4 13.90 11.73 11.17
CA LEU A 4 14.10 12.15 9.79
C LEU A 4 14.38 13.67 9.72
N PRO A 5 15.19 14.14 8.74
CA PRO A 5 15.38 15.56 8.51
C PRO A 5 14.05 16.32 8.41
N ALA A 6 13.98 17.53 8.94
CA ALA A 6 12.77 18.37 8.95
C ALA A 6 12.45 18.95 7.56
N ARG A 7 12.55 18.14 6.53
CA ARG A 7 12.19 18.45 5.12
C ARG A 7 11.74 17.19 4.40
N VAL A 8 11.06 17.34 3.29
CA VAL A 8 10.85 16.23 2.36
C VAL A 8 12.19 15.89 1.71
N LEU A 9 12.59 14.65 1.78
CA LEU A 9 13.77 14.14 1.08
C LEU A 9 13.43 13.87 -0.39
N PHE A 10 14.34 14.20 -1.28
CA PHE A 10 14.12 14.10 -2.73
C PHE A 10 15.36 13.52 -3.41
N GLY A 11 15.18 12.50 -4.23
CA GLY A 11 16.31 11.86 -4.89
C GLY A 11 15.99 10.65 -5.73
N ALA A 12 16.93 9.72 -5.81
CA ALA A 12 16.81 8.52 -6.63
C ALA A 12 17.67 7.37 -6.11
N ALA A 13 17.31 6.14 -6.52
CA ALA A 13 18.22 5.02 -6.46
C ALA A 13 19.43 5.28 -7.39
N TYR A 14 20.62 5.10 -6.88
CA TYR A 14 21.86 5.41 -7.59
C TYR A 14 22.81 4.22 -7.60
N TYR A 15 23.15 3.73 -8.78
CA TYR A 15 24.01 2.58 -8.95
C TYR A 15 25.29 2.98 -9.71
N HIS A 16 26.24 3.59 -8.99
CA HIS A 16 27.54 3.93 -9.56
C HIS A 16 28.25 2.68 -10.11
N GLU A 17 28.10 1.57 -9.43
CA GLU A 17 28.66 0.26 -9.77
C GLU A 17 28.08 -0.36 -11.05
N TYR A 18 26.98 0.15 -11.58
CA TYR A 18 26.38 -0.31 -12.85
C TYR A 18 26.80 0.56 -14.05
N GLN A 19 27.68 1.52 -13.82
CA GLN A 19 28.16 2.39 -14.90
C GLN A 19 29.14 1.65 -15.83
N PRO A 20 28.95 1.69 -17.15
CA PRO A 20 29.83 1.03 -18.11
C PRO A 20 31.04 1.89 -18.53
N TYR A 21 31.36 2.92 -17.78
CA TYR A 21 32.32 3.94 -18.18
C TYR A 21 33.77 3.56 -17.85
N GLU A 22 34.67 3.86 -18.77
CA GLU A 22 36.12 3.67 -18.57
C GLU A 22 36.70 4.57 -17.49
N ARG A 23 36.01 5.66 -17.12
CA ARG A 23 36.45 6.66 -16.14
C ARG A 23 35.40 6.82 -15.01
N PRO A 24 35.26 5.85 -14.13
CA PRO A 24 34.21 5.86 -13.10
C PRO A 24 34.29 7.11 -12.18
N ALA A 25 35.49 7.57 -11.83
CA ALA A 25 35.65 8.72 -10.93
C ALA A 25 35.17 10.05 -11.57
N GLU A 26 35.43 10.27 -12.87
CA GLU A 26 34.94 11.46 -13.58
C GLU A 26 33.41 11.42 -13.71
N ARG A 27 32.86 10.23 -13.96
CA ARG A 27 31.41 10.05 -14.05
C ARG A 27 30.75 10.25 -12.68
N LEU A 28 31.29 9.67 -11.62
CA LEU A 28 30.81 9.89 -10.25
C LEU A 28 30.72 11.37 -9.91
N LYS A 29 31.80 12.12 -10.17
CA LYS A 29 31.80 13.57 -9.95
C LYS A 29 30.68 14.27 -10.74
N THR A 30 30.53 13.93 -12.02
CA THR A 30 29.52 14.51 -12.89
C THR A 30 28.11 14.21 -12.39
N ASP A 31 27.83 12.96 -11.98
CA ASP A 31 26.52 12.57 -11.47
C ASP A 31 26.17 13.31 -10.18
N LEU A 32 27.11 13.39 -9.23
CA LEU A 32 26.89 14.08 -7.98
C LEU A 32 26.74 15.60 -8.15
N ASP A 33 27.47 16.22 -9.10
CA ASP A 33 27.28 17.63 -9.45
C ASP A 33 25.88 17.86 -10.05
N LEU A 34 25.44 17.03 -10.99
CA LEU A 34 24.10 17.10 -11.56
C LEU A 34 22.99 16.85 -10.52
N MET A 35 23.22 15.94 -9.55
CA MET A 35 22.29 15.72 -8.44
C MET A 35 22.17 16.98 -7.58
N ALA A 36 23.27 17.62 -7.23
CA ALA A 36 23.27 18.86 -6.44
C ALA A 36 22.55 19.99 -7.20
N ASP A 37 22.82 20.14 -8.51
CA ASP A 37 22.17 21.13 -9.36
C ASP A 37 20.65 20.87 -9.51
N ALA A 38 20.21 19.62 -9.38
CA ALA A 38 18.79 19.22 -9.39
C ALA A 38 18.15 19.21 -7.99
N HIS A 39 18.82 19.76 -6.97
CA HIS A 39 18.34 19.80 -5.58
C HIS A 39 18.10 18.42 -4.95
N VAL A 40 18.81 17.39 -5.40
CA VAL A 40 18.75 16.04 -4.80
C VAL A 40 19.33 16.11 -3.39
N THR A 41 18.61 15.58 -2.42
CA THR A 41 18.96 15.61 -1.00
C THR A 41 19.24 14.23 -0.42
N VAL A 42 18.89 13.16 -1.16
CA VAL A 42 19.10 11.78 -0.75
C VAL A 42 19.36 10.88 -1.95
N ILE A 43 20.18 9.86 -1.77
CA ILE A 43 20.33 8.74 -2.70
C ILE A 43 20.28 7.42 -1.94
N ARG A 44 19.80 6.38 -2.60
CA ARG A 44 19.84 5.00 -2.11
C ARG A 44 20.80 4.18 -2.94
N ILE A 45 21.65 3.36 -2.29
CA ILE A 45 22.73 2.62 -2.97
C ILE A 45 23.11 1.35 -2.19
N GLY A 46 23.59 0.35 -2.91
CA GLY A 46 24.33 -0.79 -2.36
C GLY A 46 23.52 -2.06 -2.12
N GLU A 47 22.18 -2.03 -2.22
CA GLU A 47 21.31 -3.18 -1.92
C GLU A 47 21.36 -4.28 -3.00
N SER A 48 21.82 -4.00 -4.22
CA SER A 48 21.69 -4.92 -5.35
C SER A 48 22.98 -5.68 -5.71
N VAL A 49 24.05 -5.54 -4.96
CA VAL A 49 25.39 -5.91 -5.44
C VAL A 49 26.22 -6.73 -4.46
N TRP A 50 25.63 -7.81 -3.93
CA TRP A 50 26.38 -8.69 -3.00
C TRP A 50 27.69 -9.20 -3.60
N SER A 51 27.74 -9.58 -4.88
CA SER A 51 28.97 -10.02 -5.54
C SER A 51 30.02 -8.92 -5.71
N THR A 52 29.64 -7.63 -5.65
CA THR A 52 30.59 -6.51 -5.58
C THR A 52 31.15 -6.37 -4.17
N TRP A 53 30.31 -6.47 -3.15
CA TRP A 53 30.71 -6.45 -1.75
C TRP A 53 31.60 -7.66 -1.36
N GLU A 54 31.26 -8.83 -1.89
CA GLU A 54 31.91 -10.10 -1.60
C GLU A 54 32.05 -10.93 -2.89
N PRO A 55 33.04 -10.62 -3.74
CA PRO A 55 33.23 -11.29 -5.04
C PRO A 55 33.55 -12.78 -4.92
N GLU A 56 34.15 -13.21 -3.82
CA GLU A 56 34.42 -14.60 -3.48
C GLU A 56 34.11 -14.82 -1.99
N ASN A 57 33.79 -16.06 -1.63
CA ASN A 57 33.50 -16.41 -0.24
C ASN A 57 34.58 -15.94 0.73
N GLY A 58 34.26 -14.97 1.58
CA GLY A 58 35.17 -14.42 2.59
C GLY A 58 36.13 -13.35 2.08
N ARG A 59 36.16 -13.05 0.79
CA ARG A 59 36.92 -11.93 0.23
C ARG A 59 35.99 -10.73 0.04
N PHE A 60 36.20 -9.69 0.86
CA PHE A 60 35.37 -8.47 0.82
C PHE A 60 36.13 -7.37 0.08
N ASP A 61 35.38 -6.66 -0.76
CA ASP A 61 35.77 -5.37 -1.31
C ASP A 61 34.72 -4.34 -0.82
N LEU A 62 35.09 -3.53 0.15
CA LEU A 62 34.18 -2.55 0.73
C LEU A 62 34.51 -1.11 0.26
N ASP A 63 35.72 -0.87 -0.23
CA ASP A 63 36.23 0.48 -0.44
C ASP A 63 35.66 1.16 -1.70
N TRP A 64 35.03 0.42 -2.59
CA TRP A 64 34.42 0.97 -3.81
C TRP A 64 33.32 2.01 -3.52
N LEU A 65 32.63 1.90 -2.39
CA LEU A 65 31.56 2.82 -2.00
C LEU A 65 32.08 4.12 -1.35
N GLN A 66 33.27 4.10 -0.74
CA GLN A 66 33.79 5.24 0.01
C GLN A 66 33.79 6.56 -0.82
N PRO A 67 34.27 6.59 -2.09
CA PRO A 67 34.24 7.81 -2.89
C PRO A 67 32.82 8.34 -3.17
N VAL A 68 31.83 7.45 -3.23
CA VAL A 68 30.42 7.84 -3.42
C VAL A 68 29.89 8.52 -2.17
N LEU A 69 30.16 7.96 -1.00
CA LEU A 69 29.73 8.52 0.28
C LEU A 69 30.41 9.88 0.57
N ASP A 70 31.71 9.96 0.34
CA ASP A 70 32.48 11.20 0.50
C ASP A 70 31.96 12.31 -0.42
N GLY A 71 31.79 11.98 -1.71
CA GLY A 71 31.31 12.92 -2.70
C GLY A 71 29.84 13.37 -2.48
N ALA A 72 29.00 12.49 -1.97
CA ALA A 72 27.63 12.82 -1.53
C ALA A 72 27.67 13.77 -0.33
N HIS A 73 28.49 13.46 0.67
CA HIS A 73 28.65 14.29 1.87
C HIS A 73 29.12 15.70 1.53
N GLU A 74 30.14 15.85 0.67
CA GLU A 74 30.65 17.15 0.20
C GLU A 74 29.57 18.03 -0.43
N ARG A 75 28.50 17.43 -0.97
CA ARG A 75 27.38 18.13 -1.63
C ARG A 75 26.11 18.22 -0.78
N GLY A 76 26.20 17.79 0.48
CA GLY A 76 25.03 17.77 1.38
C GLY A 76 23.95 16.74 1.00
N ILE A 77 24.30 15.73 0.20
CA ILE A 77 23.42 14.63 -0.19
C ILE A 77 23.52 13.52 0.87
N SER A 78 22.39 13.16 1.44
CA SER A 78 22.26 12.05 2.38
C SER A 78 22.22 10.70 1.64
N VAL A 79 22.54 9.62 2.36
CA VAL A 79 22.54 8.27 1.79
C VAL A 79 21.68 7.33 2.64
N VAL A 80 20.81 6.57 1.98
CA VAL A 80 20.19 5.36 2.50
C VAL A 80 21.01 4.18 1.99
N LEU A 81 21.68 3.50 2.91
CA LEU A 81 22.56 2.37 2.55
C LEU A 81 21.79 1.05 2.58
N GLY A 82 21.82 0.32 1.47
CA GLY A 82 21.12 -0.95 1.33
C GLY A 82 21.94 -2.17 1.75
N THR A 83 21.27 -3.22 2.24
CA THR A 83 21.84 -4.54 2.44
C THR A 83 21.49 -5.47 1.27
N PRO A 84 22.44 -6.26 0.72
CA PRO A 84 22.28 -6.89 -0.58
C PRO A 84 21.67 -8.30 -0.53
N THR A 85 20.92 -8.64 0.51
CA THR A 85 20.51 -10.02 0.80
C THR A 85 19.59 -10.65 -0.23
N TYR A 86 18.85 -9.82 -0.99
CA TYR A 86 17.96 -10.31 -2.04
C TYR A 86 18.68 -10.66 -3.37
N ALA A 87 19.91 -10.18 -3.56
CA ALA A 87 20.69 -10.38 -4.78
C ALA A 87 21.88 -11.34 -4.52
N VAL A 88 21.57 -12.63 -4.45
CA VAL A 88 22.52 -13.68 -4.05
C VAL A 88 23.67 -13.83 -5.04
N PRO A 89 24.93 -13.85 -4.60
CA PRO A 89 26.07 -14.00 -5.51
C PRO A 89 26.19 -15.43 -6.07
N PRO A 90 26.68 -15.58 -7.30
CA PRO A 90 26.78 -16.89 -7.95
C PRO A 90 27.66 -17.89 -7.20
N TRP A 91 28.69 -17.43 -6.49
CA TRP A 91 29.54 -18.32 -5.69
C TRP A 91 28.75 -18.98 -4.55
N LEU A 92 27.79 -18.25 -3.91
CA LEU A 92 26.98 -18.77 -2.82
C LEU A 92 25.98 -19.82 -3.34
N ALA A 93 25.27 -19.51 -4.43
CA ALA A 93 24.36 -20.45 -5.07
C ALA A 93 25.05 -21.73 -5.56
N ARG A 94 26.30 -21.60 -6.06
CA ARG A 94 27.11 -22.74 -6.48
C ARG A 94 27.59 -23.57 -5.29
N GLN A 95 28.01 -22.93 -4.20
CA GLN A 95 28.56 -23.62 -3.03
C GLN A 95 27.50 -24.32 -2.21
N TYR A 96 26.31 -23.76 -2.15
CA TYR A 96 25.15 -24.26 -1.39
C TYR A 96 23.90 -24.31 -2.27
N PRO A 97 23.81 -25.22 -3.25
CA PRO A 97 22.67 -25.30 -4.16
C PRO A 97 21.34 -25.61 -3.44
N GLU A 98 21.39 -26.09 -2.22
CA GLU A 98 20.24 -26.36 -1.35
C GLU A 98 19.56 -25.09 -0.81
N ILE A 99 20.21 -23.92 -0.88
CA ILE A 99 19.59 -22.64 -0.50
C ILE A 99 18.51 -22.19 -1.49
N THR A 100 18.44 -22.81 -2.66
CA THR A 100 17.48 -22.45 -3.69
C THR A 100 16.06 -22.63 -3.17
N GLY A 101 15.20 -21.63 -3.40
CA GLY A 101 13.79 -21.72 -3.10
C GLY A 101 13.06 -22.78 -3.96
N GLU A 102 12.03 -23.38 -3.43
CA GLU A 102 11.20 -24.36 -4.15
C GLU A 102 9.78 -23.84 -4.31
N ARG A 103 9.22 -24.01 -5.50
CA ARG A 103 7.83 -23.71 -5.81
C ARG A 103 6.92 -24.82 -5.32
N ARG A 104 5.62 -24.54 -5.32
CA ARG A 104 4.57 -25.50 -4.92
C ARG A 104 4.68 -26.86 -5.61
N THR A 105 5.11 -26.88 -6.85
CA THR A 105 5.33 -28.12 -7.66
C THR A 105 6.57 -28.91 -7.27
N GLY A 106 7.38 -28.43 -6.32
CA GLY A 106 8.71 -28.99 -6.00
C GLY A 106 9.82 -28.58 -6.98
N GLU A 107 9.49 -27.73 -7.96
CA GLU A 107 10.49 -27.18 -8.89
C GLU A 107 11.35 -26.14 -8.16
N ARG A 108 12.66 -26.27 -8.30
CA ARG A 108 13.59 -25.26 -7.78
C ARG A 108 13.54 -23.97 -8.59
N ILE A 109 13.58 -22.84 -7.89
CA ILE A 109 13.69 -21.53 -8.53
C ILE A 109 15.11 -21.41 -9.10
N GLY A 110 15.25 -21.19 -10.41
CA GLY A 110 16.56 -21.03 -11.04
C GLY A 110 17.27 -19.77 -10.57
N TRP A 111 18.58 -19.85 -10.32
CA TRP A 111 19.40 -18.68 -10.07
C TRP A 111 19.53 -17.82 -11.33
N GLY A 112 19.54 -16.50 -11.16
CA GLY A 112 19.78 -15.53 -12.24
C GLY A 112 18.73 -14.43 -12.34
N ALA A 113 17.70 -14.48 -11.50
CA ALA A 113 16.78 -13.35 -11.29
C ALA A 113 17.13 -12.63 -9.97
N ARG A 114 16.26 -12.67 -9.00
CA ARG A 114 16.49 -12.19 -7.63
C ARG A 114 15.50 -12.86 -6.69
N GLN A 115 15.79 -12.90 -5.38
CA GLN A 115 14.89 -13.48 -4.35
C GLN A 115 14.58 -14.97 -4.59
N GLU A 116 15.50 -15.69 -5.17
CA GLU A 116 15.36 -17.11 -5.53
C GLU A 116 15.74 -18.09 -4.43
N VAL A 117 15.96 -17.62 -3.20
CA VAL A 117 16.47 -18.43 -2.10
C VAL A 117 15.46 -18.69 -1.00
N ASP A 118 15.63 -19.81 -0.32
CA ASP A 118 15.07 -20.05 1.01
C ASP A 118 15.89 -19.23 2.04
N PHE A 119 15.38 -18.06 2.36
CA PHE A 119 16.00 -17.14 3.33
C PHE A 119 15.98 -17.68 4.78
N THR A 120 15.31 -18.80 5.03
CA THR A 120 15.34 -19.48 6.33
C THR A 120 16.49 -20.49 6.44
N HIS A 121 17.14 -20.83 5.31
CA HIS A 121 18.20 -21.85 5.25
C HIS A 121 19.44 -21.40 6.05
N PRO A 122 20.03 -22.25 6.93
CA PRO A 122 21.12 -21.85 7.81
C PRO A 122 22.36 -21.34 7.08
N ALA A 123 22.74 -21.95 5.94
CA ALA A 123 23.89 -21.49 5.15
C ALA A 123 23.65 -20.10 4.57
N PHE A 124 22.45 -19.83 4.04
CA PHE A 124 22.10 -18.50 3.57
C PHE A 124 22.16 -17.47 4.71
N ARG A 125 21.55 -17.79 5.86
CA ARG A 125 21.52 -16.90 7.05
C ARG A 125 22.93 -16.57 7.53
N PHE A 126 23.83 -17.54 7.58
CA PHE A 126 25.22 -17.34 7.98
C PHE A 126 25.94 -16.33 7.07
N HIS A 127 25.81 -16.49 5.75
CA HIS A 127 26.47 -15.61 4.79
C HIS A 127 25.80 -14.24 4.71
N ALA A 128 24.48 -14.17 4.80
CA ALA A 128 23.72 -12.93 4.84
C ALA A 128 24.09 -12.08 6.07
N GLU A 129 24.14 -12.68 7.26
CA GLU A 129 24.60 -11.99 8.48
C GLU A 129 26.00 -11.43 8.31
N ARG A 130 26.91 -12.24 7.76
CA ARG A 130 28.30 -11.84 7.58
C ARG A 130 28.44 -10.63 6.67
N VAL A 131 27.77 -10.59 5.51
CA VAL A 131 27.86 -9.46 4.58
C VAL A 131 27.22 -8.22 5.16
N VAL A 132 26.04 -8.35 5.79
CA VAL A 132 25.35 -7.22 6.45
C VAL A 132 26.24 -6.60 7.51
N ARG A 133 26.82 -7.42 8.43
CA ARG A 133 27.73 -6.93 9.47
C ARG A 133 28.94 -6.22 8.91
N ARG A 134 29.55 -6.73 7.83
CA ARG A 134 30.73 -6.11 7.19
C ARG A 134 30.40 -4.74 6.60
N ILE A 135 29.29 -4.61 5.90
CA ILE A 135 28.87 -3.35 5.27
C ILE A 135 28.54 -2.32 6.36
N VAL A 136 27.69 -2.71 7.31
CA VAL A 136 27.21 -1.76 8.34
C VAL A 136 28.34 -1.32 9.27
N ALA A 137 29.17 -2.25 9.75
CA ALA A 137 30.33 -1.92 10.58
C ALA A 137 31.32 -0.97 9.88
N ARG A 138 31.42 -1.03 8.54
CA ARG A 138 32.31 -0.15 7.77
C ARG A 138 31.76 1.26 7.62
N TYR A 139 30.42 1.42 7.48
CA TYR A 139 29.83 2.64 6.99
C TYR A 139 28.80 3.31 7.90
N ALA A 140 28.39 2.69 9.01
CA ALA A 140 27.40 3.27 9.92
C ALA A 140 27.80 4.66 10.43
N ASP A 141 29.08 4.87 10.70
CA ASP A 141 29.60 6.14 11.21
C ASP A 141 29.82 7.20 10.12
N HIS A 142 29.62 6.86 8.83
CA HIS A 142 29.82 7.82 7.77
C HIS A 142 28.75 8.95 7.84
N PRO A 143 29.13 10.24 7.80
CA PRO A 143 28.20 11.35 8.07
C PRO A 143 27.09 11.48 7.04
N SER A 144 27.27 11.01 5.79
CA SER A 144 26.20 11.02 4.78
C SER A 144 25.14 9.97 5.04
N VAL A 145 25.43 8.86 5.75
CA VAL A 145 24.49 7.77 5.97
C VAL A 145 23.45 8.16 7.03
N ILE A 146 22.21 8.34 6.61
CA ILE A 146 21.09 8.75 7.48
C ILE A 146 20.16 7.59 7.84
N GLY A 147 20.27 6.46 7.15
CA GLY A 147 19.44 5.27 7.40
C GLY A 147 19.88 4.08 6.54
N PHE A 148 19.20 2.97 6.80
CA PHE A 148 19.48 1.70 6.14
C PHE A 148 18.19 1.12 5.55
N GLN A 149 18.29 0.59 4.33
CA GLN A 149 17.30 -0.29 3.77
C GLN A 149 17.79 -1.73 3.87
N VAL A 150 17.10 -2.57 4.65
CA VAL A 150 17.41 -4.00 4.71
C VAL A 150 16.63 -4.74 3.64
N ASP A 151 17.33 -5.56 2.84
CA ASP A 151 16.75 -6.31 1.72
C ASP A 151 16.06 -5.42 0.67
N ASN A 152 15.29 -5.99 -0.24
CA ASN A 152 14.52 -5.26 -1.25
C ASN A 152 13.26 -6.01 -1.67
N GLU A 153 12.08 -5.39 -1.58
CA GLU A 153 10.78 -5.94 -1.94
C GLU A 153 10.57 -7.39 -1.47
N PRO A 154 10.71 -7.68 -0.17
CA PRO A 154 10.67 -9.05 0.35
C PRO A 154 9.33 -9.73 0.08
N GLY A 155 9.32 -11.08 0.14
CA GLY A 155 8.09 -11.87 0.03
C GLY A 155 7.57 -12.09 -1.39
N ASN A 156 8.46 -12.07 -2.39
CA ASN A 156 8.12 -12.26 -3.80
C ASN A 156 7.47 -13.61 -4.10
N GLU A 157 7.91 -14.66 -3.43
CA GLU A 157 7.43 -16.04 -3.63
C GLU A 157 7.01 -16.64 -2.30
N LEU A 158 6.03 -17.55 -2.34
CA LEU A 158 5.80 -18.49 -1.26
C LEU A 158 6.80 -19.65 -1.42
N LEU A 159 7.53 -19.97 -0.36
CA LEU A 159 8.57 -21.00 -0.38
C LEU A 159 8.01 -22.34 0.09
N TYR A 160 8.25 -23.39 -0.69
CA TYR A 160 7.75 -24.74 -0.41
C TYR A 160 8.87 -25.74 -0.08
N ASN A 161 10.06 -25.24 0.24
CA ASN A 161 11.18 -26.05 0.69
C ASN A 161 10.80 -26.91 1.88
N ARG A 162 11.34 -28.14 1.94
CA ARG A 162 11.06 -29.04 3.05
C ARG A 162 11.34 -28.43 4.42
N GLY A 163 12.44 -27.69 4.57
CA GLY A 163 12.75 -27.03 5.82
C GLY A 163 11.74 -25.96 6.23
N VAL A 164 11.18 -25.24 5.26
CA VAL A 164 10.09 -24.27 5.48
C VAL A 164 8.83 -24.98 5.94
N PHE A 165 8.49 -26.10 5.30
CA PHE A 165 7.34 -26.92 5.68
C PHE A 165 7.49 -27.51 7.09
N GLU A 166 8.67 -28.02 7.47
CA GLU A 166 8.90 -28.54 8.83
C GLU A 166 8.74 -27.44 9.90
N ARG A 167 9.22 -26.22 9.63
CA ARG A 167 8.96 -25.04 10.50
C ARG A 167 7.47 -24.70 10.60
N PHE A 168 6.73 -24.87 9.52
CA PHE A 168 5.28 -24.68 9.54
C PHE A 168 4.60 -25.70 10.44
N VAL A 169 5.00 -26.99 10.37
CA VAL A 169 4.49 -28.02 11.28
C VAL A 169 4.78 -27.68 12.73
N ASP A 170 5.98 -27.20 13.04
CA ASP A 170 6.34 -26.77 14.38
C ASP A 170 5.50 -25.56 14.84
N HIS A 171 5.28 -24.59 13.96
CA HIS A 171 4.38 -23.45 14.23
C HIS A 171 2.95 -23.91 14.54
N LEU A 172 2.42 -24.89 13.81
CA LEU A 172 1.09 -25.44 14.10
C LEU A 172 1.06 -26.20 15.43
N ARG A 173 2.14 -26.91 15.79
CA ARG A 173 2.26 -27.54 17.12
C ARG A 173 2.22 -26.49 18.25
N GLU A 174 2.91 -25.37 18.09
CA GLU A 174 2.89 -24.28 19.05
C GLU A 174 1.49 -23.66 19.16
N LYS A 175 0.81 -23.42 18.03
CA LYS A 175 -0.52 -22.79 17.97
C LYS A 175 -1.63 -23.67 18.54
N TYR A 176 -1.65 -24.95 18.19
CA TYR A 176 -2.77 -25.86 18.48
C TYR A 176 -2.50 -26.88 19.58
N GLY A 177 -1.24 -27.12 19.94
CA GLY A 177 -0.82 -28.08 20.96
C GLY A 177 -0.83 -29.52 20.49
N ASP A 178 -1.96 -30.03 20.05
CA ASP A 178 -2.14 -31.41 19.57
C ASP A 178 -2.94 -31.52 18.27
N VAL A 179 -2.84 -32.68 17.61
CA VAL A 179 -3.50 -32.92 16.31
C VAL A 179 -5.02 -32.97 16.41
N GLU A 180 -5.59 -33.37 17.56
CA GLU A 180 -7.04 -33.40 17.74
C GLU A 180 -7.63 -32.01 17.77
N THR A 181 -6.94 -31.08 18.39
CA THR A 181 -7.28 -29.64 18.34
C THR A 181 -7.21 -29.11 16.91
N LEU A 182 -6.12 -29.39 16.19
CA LEU A 182 -6.02 -29.00 14.77
C LEU A 182 -7.13 -29.63 13.92
N ASN A 183 -7.38 -30.93 14.08
CA ASN A 183 -8.44 -31.65 13.35
C ASN A 183 -9.82 -30.98 13.54
N ARG A 184 -10.11 -30.57 14.77
CA ARG A 184 -11.35 -29.87 15.13
C ARG A 184 -11.40 -28.46 14.55
N GLU A 185 -10.36 -27.69 14.74
CA GLU A 185 -10.31 -26.27 14.31
C GLU A 185 -10.35 -26.12 12.78
N TRP A 186 -9.72 -27.04 12.05
CA TRP A 186 -9.72 -27.02 10.58
C TRP A 186 -10.84 -27.88 9.96
N GLY A 187 -11.61 -28.63 10.74
CA GLY A 187 -12.65 -29.49 10.22
C GLY A 187 -12.13 -30.63 9.33
N LEU A 188 -11.00 -31.24 9.71
CA LEU A 188 -10.30 -32.23 8.87
C LEU A 188 -11.02 -33.57 8.73
N VAL A 189 -12.20 -33.72 9.30
CA VAL A 189 -13.12 -34.81 8.99
C VAL A 189 -13.57 -34.79 7.51
N TYR A 190 -13.56 -33.62 6.88
CA TYR A 190 -13.90 -33.45 5.47
C TYR A 190 -12.92 -34.19 4.56
N TRP A 191 -13.40 -35.00 3.65
CA TRP A 191 -12.66 -35.83 2.71
C TRP A 191 -11.54 -36.68 3.34
N SER A 192 -11.72 -37.12 4.59
CA SER A 192 -10.74 -37.94 5.31
C SER A 192 -9.37 -37.32 5.52
N HIS A 193 -9.31 -36.00 5.69
CA HIS A 193 -8.05 -35.26 5.96
C HIS A 193 -7.60 -35.36 7.42
N ARG A 194 -8.39 -36.01 8.30
CA ARG A 194 -8.08 -36.12 9.74
C ARG A 194 -6.71 -36.73 9.96
N LEU A 195 -5.85 -36.02 10.70
CA LEU A 195 -4.52 -36.46 11.07
C LEU A 195 -4.56 -37.35 12.30
N SER A 196 -3.71 -38.38 12.33
CA SER A 196 -3.40 -39.15 13.54
C SER A 196 -2.15 -38.69 14.24
N THR A 197 -1.19 -38.14 13.48
CA THR A 197 0.04 -37.57 13.96
C THR A 197 0.41 -36.31 13.16
N TRP A 198 1.28 -35.49 13.68
CA TRP A 198 1.81 -34.33 12.96
C TRP A 198 2.54 -34.70 11.67
N ALA A 199 3.09 -35.92 11.58
CA ALA A 199 3.76 -36.41 10.36
C ALA A 199 2.78 -36.70 9.21
N ASP A 200 1.48 -36.78 9.47
CA ASP A 200 0.46 -36.99 8.45
C ASP A 200 0.08 -35.67 7.73
N LEU A 201 0.54 -34.51 8.23
CA LEU A 201 0.26 -33.25 7.56
C LEU A 201 0.89 -33.25 6.16
N TRP A 202 0.05 -33.05 5.17
CA TRP A 202 0.47 -33.01 3.77
C TRP A 202 1.09 -31.66 3.40
N THR A 203 1.90 -31.62 2.33
CA THR A 203 2.38 -30.37 1.76
C THR A 203 1.23 -29.57 1.15
N PRO A 204 1.30 -28.21 1.09
CA PRO A 204 0.18 -27.38 0.63
C PRO A 204 -0.13 -27.47 -0.87
N ASP A 205 0.57 -28.32 -1.64
CA ASP A 205 0.24 -28.56 -3.05
C ASP A 205 -1.05 -29.37 -3.17
N GLY A 206 -1.95 -28.96 -4.09
CA GLY A 206 -3.25 -29.60 -4.26
C GLY A 206 -4.21 -29.42 -3.08
N ASN A 207 -3.91 -28.54 -2.14
CA ASN A 207 -4.69 -28.34 -0.92
C ASN A 207 -6.10 -27.81 -1.19
N ALA A 208 -7.10 -28.47 -0.62
CA ALA A 208 -8.51 -28.10 -0.70
C ALA A 208 -9.04 -27.41 0.58
N GLN A 209 -8.22 -27.28 1.62
CA GLN A 209 -8.65 -26.73 2.90
C GLN A 209 -8.35 -25.23 2.97
N PRO A 210 -9.35 -24.35 3.07
CA PRO A 210 -9.13 -22.90 3.21
C PRO A 210 -8.37 -22.54 4.49
N GLN A 211 -8.65 -23.23 5.60
CA GLN A 211 -7.98 -23.06 6.89
C GLN A 211 -6.47 -23.27 6.78
N TYR A 212 -6.09 -24.31 6.06
CA TYR A 212 -4.68 -24.60 5.78
C TYR A 212 -4.02 -23.48 4.96
N ASP A 213 -4.70 -23.01 3.90
CA ASP A 213 -4.13 -21.99 3.02
C ASP A 213 -3.92 -20.66 3.75
N ILE A 214 -4.85 -20.25 4.61
CA ILE A 214 -4.73 -19.08 5.46
C ILE A 214 -3.52 -19.23 6.40
N ALA A 215 -3.47 -20.34 7.16
CA ALA A 215 -2.39 -20.59 8.11
C ALA A 215 -1.02 -20.64 7.43
N TRP A 216 -0.95 -21.23 6.21
CA TRP A 216 0.26 -21.27 5.41
C TRP A 216 0.72 -19.86 4.98
N ARG A 217 -0.22 -19.02 4.54
CA ARG A 217 0.06 -17.64 4.13
C ARG A 217 0.48 -16.75 5.28
N GLU A 218 -0.22 -16.82 6.41
CA GLU A 218 0.15 -16.13 7.64
C GLU A 218 1.55 -16.54 8.12
N PHE A 219 1.86 -17.84 8.08
CA PHE A 219 3.18 -18.34 8.42
C PHE A 219 4.26 -17.80 7.48
N GLN A 220 4.04 -17.80 6.16
CA GLN A 220 4.99 -17.27 5.18
C GLN A 220 5.26 -15.78 5.40
N ALA A 221 4.21 -14.98 5.63
CA ALA A 221 4.35 -13.56 5.92
C ALA A 221 5.12 -13.31 7.22
N ARG A 222 4.85 -14.13 8.26
CA ARG A 222 5.62 -14.09 9.51
C ARG A 222 7.10 -14.40 9.29
N GLN A 223 7.44 -15.41 8.47
CA GLN A 223 8.83 -15.74 8.15
C GLN A 223 9.55 -14.57 7.45
N VAL A 224 8.85 -13.87 6.55
CA VAL A 224 9.37 -12.64 5.92
C VAL A 224 9.58 -11.54 6.96
N THR A 225 8.60 -11.30 7.82
CA THR A 225 8.68 -10.31 8.90
C THR A 225 9.83 -10.60 9.86
N GLU A 226 10.04 -11.87 10.23
CA GLU A 226 11.15 -12.32 11.08
C GLU A 226 12.50 -12.14 10.37
N PHE A 227 12.58 -12.43 9.07
CA PHE A 227 13.80 -12.26 8.29
C PHE A 227 14.21 -10.79 8.17
N ILE A 228 13.28 -9.91 7.87
CA ILE A 228 13.53 -8.46 7.78
C ILE A 228 13.86 -7.90 9.17
N GLY A 229 13.09 -8.29 10.19
CA GLY A 229 13.35 -7.88 11.57
C GLY A 229 14.73 -8.31 12.08
N TRP A 230 15.16 -9.52 11.74
CA TRP A 230 16.50 -10.01 12.07
C TRP A 230 17.61 -9.18 11.41
N GLN A 231 17.47 -8.80 10.15
CA GLN A 231 18.43 -7.90 9.49
C GLN A 231 18.43 -6.51 10.14
N ALA A 232 17.24 -5.99 10.47
CA ALA A 232 17.12 -4.70 11.16
C ALA A 232 17.81 -4.73 12.54
N ASP A 233 17.69 -5.82 13.28
CA ASP A 233 18.34 -5.99 14.57
C ASP A 233 19.89 -6.01 14.44
N ILE A 234 20.43 -6.68 13.41
CA ILE A 234 21.87 -6.65 13.11
C ILE A 234 22.33 -5.22 12.77
N VAL A 235 21.57 -4.50 11.95
CA VAL A 235 21.90 -3.12 11.60
C VAL A 235 21.94 -2.22 12.83
N ARG A 236 20.96 -2.38 13.74
CA ARG A 236 20.87 -1.59 14.98
C ARG A 236 22.02 -1.80 15.95
N GLU A 237 22.75 -2.91 15.86
CA GLU A 237 23.98 -3.11 16.65
C GLU A 237 25.08 -2.10 16.32
N TYR A 238 25.04 -1.49 15.13
CA TYR A 238 26.05 -0.57 14.61
C TYR A 238 25.53 0.83 14.32
N ALA A 239 24.22 0.93 14.01
CA ALA A 239 23.59 2.18 13.60
C ALA A 239 23.59 3.20 14.77
N ARG A 240 23.78 4.47 14.42
CA ARG A 240 23.59 5.57 15.37
C ARG A 240 22.10 5.76 15.69
N PRO A 241 21.75 6.28 16.88
CA PRO A 241 20.35 6.41 17.31
C PRO A 241 19.46 7.26 16.39
N GLU A 242 20.04 8.16 15.62
CA GLU A 242 19.33 9.01 14.66
C GLU A 242 19.11 8.34 13.30
N GLN A 243 19.80 7.25 12.99
CA GLN A 243 19.64 6.52 11.74
C GLN A 243 18.43 5.61 11.79
N PHE A 244 17.60 5.65 10.75
CA PHE A 244 16.45 4.77 10.64
C PHE A 244 16.79 3.46 9.92
N VAL A 245 15.99 2.43 10.19
CA VAL A 245 16.01 1.16 9.44
C VAL A 245 14.65 0.96 8.79
N THR A 246 14.65 0.70 7.50
CA THR A 246 13.48 0.43 6.69
C THR A 246 13.71 -0.73 5.72
N THR A 247 12.67 -1.12 4.98
CA THR A 247 12.78 -1.92 3.75
C THR A 247 11.82 -1.35 2.72
N CYS A 248 12.13 -1.47 1.43
CA CYS A 248 11.17 -1.07 0.43
C CYS A 248 10.13 -2.18 0.21
N ILE A 249 8.85 -1.86 0.40
CA ILE A 249 7.75 -2.82 0.29
C ILE A 249 7.09 -2.70 -1.07
N SER A 250 6.96 -3.83 -1.77
CA SER A 250 6.00 -3.97 -2.86
C SER A 250 4.72 -4.57 -2.27
N TYR A 251 3.69 -3.76 -2.12
CA TYR A 251 2.46 -4.07 -1.38
C TYR A 251 1.61 -5.21 -1.99
N THR A 252 1.92 -5.61 -3.22
CA THR A 252 1.24 -6.71 -3.93
C THR A 252 1.90 -8.07 -3.72
N ARG A 253 3.02 -8.14 -3.00
CA ARG A 253 3.75 -9.39 -2.75
C ARG A 253 2.91 -10.40 -1.95
N PRO A 254 2.94 -11.70 -2.31
CA PRO A 254 2.06 -12.71 -1.73
C PRO A 254 2.37 -13.07 -0.28
N ALA A 255 3.60 -12.86 0.17
CA ALA A 255 4.07 -13.23 1.51
C ALA A 255 4.37 -11.99 2.38
N VAL A 256 3.56 -10.93 2.27
CA VAL A 256 3.72 -9.71 3.07
C VAL A 256 2.43 -9.36 3.77
N GLU A 257 2.52 -9.14 5.07
CA GLU A 257 1.56 -8.41 5.89
C GLU A 257 2.23 -7.12 6.32
N ASP A 258 1.94 -6.04 5.63
CA ASP A 258 2.74 -4.81 5.66
C ASP A 258 2.74 -4.11 7.02
N ASP A 259 1.63 -4.15 7.74
CA ASP A 259 1.55 -3.52 9.05
C ASP A 259 2.28 -4.32 10.15
N GLU A 260 2.36 -5.67 10.05
CA GLU A 260 3.22 -6.48 10.92
C GLU A 260 4.70 -6.32 10.58
N LEU A 261 5.01 -6.30 9.28
CA LEU A 261 6.39 -6.11 8.80
C LEU A 261 6.95 -4.77 9.29
N THR A 262 6.18 -3.70 9.13
CA THR A 262 6.63 -2.35 9.52
C THR A 262 6.73 -2.13 11.02
N ASP A 263 6.09 -2.95 11.86
CA ASP A 263 6.29 -2.92 13.32
C ASP A 263 7.73 -3.32 13.72
N ARG A 264 8.46 -4.04 12.85
CA ARG A 264 9.87 -4.39 13.05
C ARG A 264 10.85 -3.30 12.57
N LEU A 265 10.36 -2.26 11.91
CA LEU A 265 11.11 -1.18 11.28
C LEU A 265 10.83 0.17 11.94
N ASP A 266 11.65 1.17 11.63
CA ASP A 266 11.50 2.51 12.22
C ASP A 266 10.51 3.37 11.42
N ILE A 267 10.42 3.13 10.10
CA ILE A 267 9.53 3.85 9.19
C ILE A 267 9.05 2.91 8.07
N ALA A 268 7.79 3.08 7.64
CA ALA A 268 7.27 2.39 6.47
C ALA A 268 7.86 2.99 5.18
N ALA A 269 8.18 2.14 4.22
CA ALA A 269 8.62 2.57 2.90
C ALA A 269 8.09 1.63 1.83
N GLY A 270 7.90 2.14 0.62
CA GLY A 270 7.38 1.32 -0.47
C GLY A 270 7.56 1.93 -1.84
N ASN A 271 7.20 1.13 -2.85
CA ASN A 271 7.43 1.38 -4.26
C ASN A 271 6.12 1.57 -5.02
N PRO A 272 5.51 2.77 -5.01
CA PRO A 272 4.32 3.05 -5.80
C PRO A 272 4.70 3.32 -7.25
N TYR A 273 4.39 2.37 -8.13
CA TYR A 273 4.47 2.54 -9.58
C TYR A 273 3.08 2.71 -10.18
N TYR A 274 2.96 3.60 -11.16
CA TYR A 274 1.67 3.94 -11.77
C TYR A 274 1.83 4.24 -13.26
N ASP A 275 0.75 4.10 -14.03
CA ASP A 275 0.72 4.51 -15.42
C ASP A 275 0.76 6.04 -15.52
N MET A 276 1.63 6.52 -16.40
CA MET A 276 1.77 7.92 -16.76
C MET A 276 0.88 8.28 -17.94
N GLN A 277 1.02 9.50 -18.47
CA GLN A 277 0.27 10.02 -19.60
C GLN A 277 -1.25 9.98 -19.33
N ASP A 278 -2.05 9.46 -20.25
CA ASP A 278 -3.50 9.38 -20.09
C ASP A 278 -3.95 8.47 -18.96
N GLY A 279 -3.04 7.66 -18.39
CA GLY A 279 -3.27 6.91 -17.16
C GLY A 279 -3.52 7.80 -15.93
N LEU A 280 -3.13 9.08 -15.98
CA LEU A 280 -3.40 10.09 -14.95
C LEU A 280 -4.42 11.16 -15.38
N LEU A 281 -5.14 10.97 -16.47
CA LEU A 281 -6.15 11.92 -16.94
C LEU A 281 -7.44 11.80 -16.10
N LEU A 282 -8.04 12.95 -15.76
CA LEU A 282 -9.39 13.03 -15.20
C LEU A 282 -10.33 13.86 -16.09
N PRO A 283 -11.63 13.53 -16.14
CA PRO A 283 -12.24 12.32 -15.56
C PRO A 283 -11.72 11.06 -16.24
N ASP A 284 -11.34 10.07 -15.44
CA ASP A 284 -10.82 8.86 -16.04
C ASP A 284 -11.94 8.00 -16.64
N ALA A 285 -11.64 7.42 -17.80
CA ALA A 285 -12.46 6.44 -18.47
C ALA A 285 -12.00 5.00 -18.17
N THR A 286 -10.94 4.85 -17.39
CA THR A 286 -10.41 3.53 -17.08
C THR A 286 -11.35 2.79 -16.14
N PRO A 287 -11.80 1.61 -16.52
CA PRO A 287 -12.68 0.82 -15.68
C PRO A 287 -11.88 0.27 -14.52
N GLU A 288 -11.44 -0.35 -13.96
CA GLU A 288 -10.85 -0.90 -12.74
C GLU A 288 -9.36 -1.15 -12.87
N THR A 289 -8.60 -0.85 -11.83
CA THR A 289 -7.24 -1.36 -11.71
C THR A 289 -7.27 -2.86 -11.50
N HIS A 290 -6.42 -3.57 -12.22
CA HIS A 290 -6.13 -4.96 -11.92
C HIS A 290 -5.07 -4.98 -10.81
N GLU A 291 -5.50 -5.32 -9.65
CA GLU A 291 -4.77 -5.22 -8.42
C GLU A 291 -3.50 -6.03 -8.28
N GLN A 292 -3.43 -7.12 -8.97
CA GLN A 292 -2.23 -7.95 -8.98
C GLN A 292 -1.12 -7.38 -9.88
N GLN A 293 -1.37 -6.23 -10.50
CA GLN A 293 -0.32 -5.53 -11.21
C GLN A 293 0.49 -4.69 -10.22
N TRP A 294 1.80 -4.83 -10.28
CA TRP A 294 2.74 -4.03 -9.51
C TRP A 294 2.69 -2.52 -9.87
N LYS A 295 2.06 -2.17 -10.98
CA LYS A 295 1.81 -0.83 -11.47
C LYS A 295 0.31 -0.54 -11.51
N THR A 296 -0.12 0.57 -10.93
CA THR A 296 -1.53 0.97 -10.87
C THR A 296 -1.91 1.91 -12.01
N THR A 297 -3.20 2.05 -12.29
CA THR A 297 -3.74 2.97 -13.31
C THR A 297 -4.82 3.86 -12.70
N GLY A 298 -4.75 5.14 -12.99
CA GLY A 298 -5.72 6.14 -12.55
C GLY A 298 -5.27 6.96 -11.33
N VAL A 299 -5.72 8.21 -11.30
CA VAL A 299 -5.41 9.15 -10.20
C VAL A 299 -5.90 8.60 -8.85
N TRP A 300 -7.12 8.04 -8.81
CA TRP A 300 -7.66 7.48 -7.58
C TRP A 300 -6.80 6.34 -7.01
N ALA A 301 -6.19 5.53 -7.90
CA ALA A 301 -5.33 4.42 -7.49
C ALA A 301 -4.00 4.92 -6.92
N LEU A 302 -3.49 6.05 -7.41
CA LEU A 302 -2.32 6.73 -6.81
C LEU A 302 -2.63 7.16 -5.37
N TYR A 303 -3.77 7.81 -5.12
CA TYR A 303 -4.20 8.19 -3.78
C TYR A 303 -4.43 6.96 -2.89
N ARG A 304 -5.13 5.94 -3.40
CA ARG A 304 -5.38 4.69 -2.68
C ARG A 304 -4.08 4.00 -2.26
N THR A 305 -3.08 3.97 -3.12
CA THR A 305 -1.76 3.40 -2.81
C THR A 305 -1.06 4.19 -1.72
N ALA A 306 -1.09 5.52 -1.78
CA ALA A 306 -0.53 6.38 -0.75
C ALA A 306 -1.25 6.20 0.61
N ASP A 307 -2.59 6.10 0.60
CA ASP A 307 -3.39 5.81 1.79
C ASP A 307 -3.03 4.44 2.41
N TRP A 308 -2.76 3.45 1.57
CA TRP A 308 -2.30 2.13 2.02
C TRP A 308 -0.90 2.22 2.64
N MET A 309 0.05 2.89 2.01
CA MET A 309 1.40 3.07 2.56
C MET A 309 1.37 3.77 3.92
N PHE A 310 0.54 4.82 4.08
CA PHE A 310 0.32 5.46 5.36
C PHE A 310 -0.27 4.50 6.40
N SER A 311 -1.14 3.58 5.97
CA SER A 311 -1.86 2.67 6.86
C SER A 311 -0.96 1.68 7.57
N SER A 312 0.17 1.30 6.99
CA SER A 312 1.09 0.30 7.55
C SER A 312 1.55 0.65 8.97
N ARG A 313 1.72 1.96 9.27
CA ARG A 313 2.09 2.45 10.61
C ARG A 313 1.14 3.51 11.18
N GLN A 314 0.13 3.95 10.43
CA GLN A 314 -0.65 5.16 10.74
C GLN A 314 0.27 6.38 10.94
N ALA A 315 1.27 6.52 10.10
CA ALA A 315 2.33 7.52 10.19
C ALA A 315 2.90 7.85 8.80
N PRO A 316 3.57 9.00 8.65
CA PRO A 316 4.28 9.34 7.42
C PRO A 316 5.24 8.25 6.95
N PHE A 317 5.40 8.09 5.64
CA PHE A 317 6.12 7.02 4.98
C PHE A 317 7.17 7.53 3.99
N LEU A 318 8.01 6.62 3.49
CA LEU A 318 8.99 6.91 2.44
C LEU A 318 8.54 6.28 1.12
N VAL A 319 8.70 7.00 0.03
CA VAL A 319 8.65 6.46 -1.33
C VAL A 319 10.07 6.14 -1.73
N THR A 320 10.41 4.87 -1.77
CA THR A 320 11.77 4.38 -2.04
C THR A 320 12.01 4.10 -3.52
N GLU A 321 10.95 3.95 -4.31
CA GLU A 321 11.02 3.90 -5.76
C GLU A 321 9.71 4.40 -6.36
N THR A 322 9.82 5.20 -7.42
CA THR A 322 8.68 5.58 -8.27
C THR A 322 9.17 5.96 -9.67
N ASN A 323 8.25 6.22 -10.59
CA ASN A 323 8.54 6.44 -12.01
C ASN A 323 9.46 7.62 -12.28
N ALA A 324 10.72 7.38 -12.70
CA ALA A 324 11.56 8.43 -13.30
C ALA A 324 11.21 8.61 -14.77
N GLY A 325 11.28 7.56 -15.55
CA GLY A 325 10.92 7.55 -16.97
C GLY A 325 9.83 6.51 -17.26
N SER A 326 9.92 5.88 -18.42
CA SER A 326 9.11 4.70 -18.73
C SER A 326 9.47 3.56 -17.79
N ILE A 327 8.49 2.99 -17.12
CA ILE A 327 8.66 1.88 -16.20
C ILE A 327 7.87 0.68 -16.71
N GLY A 328 8.53 -0.47 -16.84
CA GLY A 328 7.97 -1.71 -17.35
C GLY A 328 8.88 -2.37 -18.38
N PHE A 329 8.32 -3.18 -19.23
CA PHE A 329 9.07 -3.92 -20.23
C PHE A 329 9.29 -3.09 -21.52
N PRO A 330 10.14 -3.53 -22.45
CA PRO A 330 10.46 -2.78 -23.67
C PRO A 330 9.26 -2.36 -24.55
N TRP A 331 8.10 -2.98 -24.35
CA TRP A 331 6.86 -2.67 -25.06
C TRP A 331 5.95 -1.67 -24.34
N ASP A 332 6.33 -1.21 -23.13
CA ASP A 332 5.53 -0.27 -22.32
C ASP A 332 6.31 1.03 -22.08
N ASN A 333 6.58 1.77 -23.16
CA ASN A 333 7.36 3.00 -23.14
C ASN A 333 6.46 4.23 -23.15
N ARG A 334 5.89 4.57 -22.00
CA ARG A 334 5.02 5.72 -21.79
C ARG A 334 5.59 6.66 -20.73
N PRO A 335 6.65 7.46 -21.05
CA PRO A 335 7.17 8.46 -20.10
C PRO A 335 6.11 9.53 -19.82
N ALA A 336 6.18 10.17 -18.66
CA ALA A 336 5.23 11.21 -18.27
C ALA A 336 5.13 12.37 -19.25
N TYR A 337 3.98 13.01 -19.29
CA TYR A 337 3.82 14.37 -19.86
C TYR A 337 4.49 15.40 -18.92
N ASP A 338 4.76 16.58 -19.44
CA ASP A 338 5.27 17.69 -18.62
C ASP A 338 4.28 18.01 -17.49
N GLY A 339 4.81 18.21 -16.29
CA GLY A 339 4.02 18.45 -15.09
C GLY A 339 3.58 17.22 -14.32
N GLN A 340 3.50 16.01 -14.93
CA GLN A 340 2.97 14.83 -14.25
C GLN A 340 3.87 14.30 -13.10
N TRP A 341 5.20 14.43 -13.20
CA TRP A 341 6.09 14.11 -12.07
C TRP A 341 5.79 14.98 -10.85
N ARG A 342 5.60 16.29 -11.10
CA ARG A 342 5.25 17.26 -10.07
C ARG A 342 3.93 16.92 -9.42
N GLN A 343 2.90 16.59 -10.21
CA GLN A 343 1.58 16.20 -9.71
C GLN A 343 1.64 14.94 -8.84
N ALA A 344 2.25 13.87 -9.32
CA ALA A 344 2.33 12.61 -8.59
C ALA A 344 3.12 12.77 -7.28
N ALA A 345 4.25 13.48 -7.30
CA ALA A 345 5.04 13.74 -6.10
C ALA A 345 4.25 14.52 -5.04
N TRP A 346 3.57 15.60 -5.43
CA TRP A 346 2.74 16.38 -4.51
C TRP A 346 1.50 15.62 -4.04
N ALA A 347 0.92 14.73 -4.85
CA ALA A 347 -0.16 13.84 -4.42
C ALA A 347 0.33 12.89 -3.32
N LEU A 348 1.50 12.27 -3.48
CA LEU A 348 2.11 11.38 -2.48
C LEU A 348 2.47 12.15 -1.19
N VAL A 349 3.08 13.33 -1.31
CA VAL A 349 3.41 14.21 -0.15
C VAL A 349 2.13 14.64 0.57
N GLY A 350 1.07 15.00 -0.15
CA GLY A 350 -0.23 15.34 0.42
C GLY A 350 -0.90 14.20 1.18
N ARG A 351 -0.44 12.96 0.96
CA ARG A 351 -0.88 11.77 1.72
C ARG A 351 0.15 11.27 2.74
N GLY A 352 1.20 12.06 3.03
CA GLY A 352 2.14 11.80 4.11
C GLY A 352 3.51 11.27 3.69
N ALA A 353 3.85 11.26 2.41
CA ALA A 353 5.21 10.91 1.99
C ALA A 353 6.23 11.96 2.49
N ARG A 354 7.33 11.49 3.09
CA ARG A 354 8.46 12.30 3.57
C ARG A 354 9.72 12.17 2.74
N MET A 355 9.72 11.24 1.80
CA MET A 355 10.79 11.03 0.83
C MET A 355 10.17 10.63 -0.49
N ILE A 356 10.71 11.15 -1.58
CA ILE A 356 10.40 10.72 -2.93
C ILE A 356 11.71 10.35 -3.61
N GLU A 357 11.94 9.07 -3.81
CA GLU A 357 13.06 8.54 -4.60
C GLU A 357 12.56 7.91 -5.89
N TYR A 358 13.20 8.31 -6.98
CA TYR A 358 12.89 7.83 -8.32
C TYR A 358 13.71 6.58 -8.66
N TRP A 359 13.09 5.63 -9.33
CA TRP A 359 13.74 4.54 -10.00
C TRP A 359 14.01 4.95 -11.44
N HIS A 360 15.24 5.23 -11.85
CA HIS A 360 16.45 5.42 -11.07
C HIS A 360 17.24 6.61 -11.63
N TRP A 361 18.46 6.91 -11.10
CA TRP A 361 19.20 8.07 -11.54
C TRP A 361 19.57 8.03 -13.02
N HIS A 362 20.14 6.94 -13.51
CA HIS A 362 20.54 6.79 -14.92
C HIS A 362 19.95 5.52 -15.51
N THR A 363 19.51 5.58 -16.77
CA THR A 363 19.02 4.41 -17.50
C THR A 363 20.14 3.37 -17.62
N LEU A 364 19.88 2.12 -17.23
CA LEU A 364 20.87 1.04 -17.21
C LEU A 364 21.27 0.61 -18.63
N HIS A 365 22.53 0.30 -18.83
CA HIS A 365 23.06 -0.12 -20.12
C HIS A 365 22.94 -1.62 -20.39
N PHE A 366 22.61 -2.41 -19.36
CA PHE A 366 22.50 -3.86 -19.41
C PHE A 366 21.55 -4.35 -18.31
N GLY A 367 21.17 -5.62 -18.39
CA GLY A 367 20.24 -6.24 -17.44
C GLY A 367 18.78 -6.16 -17.91
N ALA A 368 17.90 -6.74 -17.12
CA ALA A 368 16.47 -6.86 -17.45
C ALA A 368 15.78 -5.50 -17.55
N GLU A 369 16.30 -4.47 -16.88
CA GLU A 369 15.70 -3.14 -16.76
C GLU A 369 16.39 -2.09 -17.69
N THR A 370 17.10 -2.52 -18.71
CA THR A 370 17.81 -1.64 -19.67
C THR A 370 16.89 -0.58 -20.31
N TYR A 371 15.60 -0.86 -20.44
CA TYR A 371 14.63 0.06 -21.02
C TYR A 371 13.74 0.75 -20.00
N TRP A 372 13.99 0.57 -18.71
CA TRP A 372 13.37 1.38 -17.68
C TRP A 372 14.07 2.74 -17.62
N GLY A 373 13.29 3.80 -17.92
CA GLY A 373 13.87 5.12 -18.07
C GLY A 373 14.28 5.74 -16.75
N GLY A 374 15.58 6.03 -16.59
CA GLY A 374 16.09 6.81 -15.47
C GLY A 374 15.88 8.32 -15.65
N ILE A 375 16.30 9.10 -14.65
CA ILE A 375 16.34 10.58 -14.71
C ILE A 375 17.28 11.03 -15.85
N LEU A 376 18.41 10.35 -15.98
CA LEU A 376 19.29 10.50 -17.13
C LEU A 376 19.08 9.37 -18.14
N PRO A 377 19.01 9.66 -19.43
CA PRO A 377 18.93 8.63 -20.47
C PRO A 377 20.25 7.86 -20.59
N HIS A 378 20.31 6.81 -21.44
CA HIS A 378 21.51 6.04 -21.72
C HIS A 378 22.74 6.91 -22.08
N THR A 379 22.54 8.06 -22.70
CA THR A 379 23.63 8.99 -23.02
C THR A 379 24.23 9.68 -21.79
N GLY A 380 23.59 9.58 -20.63
CA GLY A 380 23.98 10.29 -19.39
C GLY A 380 23.87 11.80 -19.46
N ARG A 381 23.23 12.36 -20.49
CA ARG A 381 23.04 13.80 -20.67
C ARG A 381 21.71 14.27 -20.08
N PRO A 382 21.69 15.36 -19.32
CA PRO A 382 20.45 15.96 -18.84
C PRO A 382 19.47 16.23 -19.99
N GLY A 383 18.23 15.78 -19.83
CA GLY A 383 17.14 15.96 -20.78
C GLY A 383 15.89 16.51 -20.10
N ARG A 384 14.73 16.31 -20.72
CA ARG A 384 13.43 16.80 -20.22
C ARG A 384 13.11 16.27 -18.80
N VAL A 385 13.30 14.97 -18.56
CA VAL A 385 13.04 14.36 -17.24
C VAL A 385 13.87 15.02 -16.16
N TYR A 386 15.18 15.19 -16.41
CA TYR A 386 16.06 15.86 -15.48
C TYR A 386 15.61 17.30 -15.19
N ALA A 387 15.23 18.07 -16.23
CA ALA A 387 14.79 19.45 -16.06
C ALA A 387 13.48 19.57 -15.25
N GLU A 388 12.53 18.65 -15.47
CA GLU A 388 11.28 18.60 -14.70
C GLU A 388 11.56 18.28 -13.22
N LEU A 389 12.41 17.28 -12.97
CA LEU A 389 12.72 16.86 -11.61
C LEU A 389 13.59 17.89 -10.87
N ALA A 390 14.49 18.59 -11.55
CA ALA A 390 15.23 19.73 -10.95
C ALA A 390 14.30 20.85 -10.50
N ARG A 391 13.25 21.16 -11.29
CA ARG A 391 12.21 22.12 -10.87
C ARG A 391 11.46 21.65 -9.65
N LEU A 392 11.06 20.36 -9.61
CA LEU A 392 10.41 19.78 -8.44
C LEU A 392 11.30 19.78 -7.19
N GLY A 393 12.60 19.50 -7.35
CA GLY A 393 13.58 19.60 -6.27
C GLY A 393 13.65 21.00 -5.66
N ALA A 394 13.67 22.05 -6.51
CA ALA A 394 13.61 23.44 -6.05
C ALA A 394 12.32 23.79 -5.29
N GLU A 395 11.18 23.21 -5.70
CA GLU A 395 9.92 23.34 -4.95
C GLU A 395 10.01 22.70 -3.56
N PHE A 396 10.64 21.52 -3.45
CA PHE A 396 10.85 20.87 -2.15
C PHE A 396 11.87 21.64 -1.27
N ASP A 397 12.84 22.31 -1.82
CA ASP A 397 13.69 23.23 -1.04
C ASP A 397 12.85 24.37 -0.43
N THR A 398 11.86 24.87 -1.15
CA THR A 398 10.98 25.96 -0.70
C THR A 398 9.92 25.49 0.29
N ALA A 399 9.19 24.43 -0.03
CA ALA A 399 7.99 24.00 0.70
C ALA A 399 8.22 22.75 1.57
N GLY A 400 9.30 21.99 1.34
CA GLY A 400 9.50 20.67 1.95
C GLY A 400 9.57 20.71 3.48
N GLY A 401 10.06 21.81 4.07
CA GLY A 401 10.08 21.99 5.52
C GLY A 401 8.68 22.13 6.14
N LEU A 402 7.74 22.74 5.43
CA LEU A 402 6.36 22.91 5.88
C LEU A 402 5.62 21.57 5.87
N VAL A 403 5.79 20.78 4.80
CA VAL A 403 4.99 19.55 4.58
C VAL A 403 5.66 18.30 5.13
N ALA A 404 6.90 18.38 5.63
CA ALA A 404 7.59 17.26 6.25
C ALA A 404 6.87 16.82 7.53
N GLY A 405 6.23 15.65 7.48
CA GLY A 405 5.42 15.14 8.59
C GLY A 405 3.98 15.63 8.58
N LEU A 406 3.49 16.06 7.42
CA LEU A 406 2.07 16.35 7.21
C LEU A 406 1.20 15.17 7.66
N GLU A 407 0.20 15.45 8.50
CA GLU A 407 -0.85 14.50 8.87
C GLU A 407 -2.04 14.71 7.91
N PRO A 408 -2.28 13.77 6.99
CA PRO A 408 -3.37 13.90 6.02
C PRO A 408 -4.73 13.86 6.70
N ASP A 409 -5.67 14.65 6.23
CA ASP A 409 -7.06 14.55 6.67
C ASP A 409 -7.70 13.24 6.19
N ALA A 410 -8.77 12.86 6.87
CA ALA A 410 -9.65 11.77 6.47
C ALA A 410 -11.12 12.15 6.74
N ASP A 411 -11.94 12.07 5.72
CA ASP A 411 -13.39 12.18 5.80
C ASP A 411 -14.04 10.86 6.19
N LEU A 412 -13.44 9.76 5.72
CA LEU A 412 -13.86 8.39 5.94
C LEU A 412 -12.65 7.54 6.36
N THR A 413 -12.89 6.59 7.25
CA THR A 413 -11.88 5.55 7.57
C THR A 413 -12.35 4.22 7.01
N MET A 414 -11.46 3.47 6.34
CA MET A 414 -11.76 2.17 5.76
C MET A 414 -10.90 1.09 6.40
N VAL A 415 -11.54 -0.02 6.77
CA VAL A 415 -10.87 -1.18 7.39
C VAL A 415 -10.35 -2.14 6.34
N TYR A 416 -9.05 -2.42 6.39
CA TYR A 416 -8.36 -3.38 5.53
C TYR A 416 -8.00 -4.65 6.29
N SER A 417 -8.13 -5.83 5.67
CA SER A 417 -7.82 -7.13 6.28
C SER A 417 -7.03 -8.00 5.32
N THR A 418 -5.74 -8.18 5.59
CA THR A 418 -4.86 -9.08 4.82
C THR A 418 -5.32 -10.53 4.86
N PRO A 419 -5.71 -11.13 6.02
CA PRO A 419 -6.24 -12.48 6.07
C PRO A 419 -7.52 -12.66 5.22
N SER A 420 -8.45 -11.70 5.26
CA SER A 420 -9.65 -11.74 4.39
C SER A 420 -9.29 -11.66 2.91
N LYS A 421 -8.30 -10.84 2.54
CA LYS A 421 -7.76 -10.79 1.18
C LYS A 421 -7.23 -12.14 0.73
N TRP A 422 -6.39 -12.77 1.54
CA TRP A 422 -5.81 -14.08 1.20
C TRP A 422 -6.87 -15.18 1.03
N LEU A 423 -7.86 -15.21 1.91
CA LEU A 423 -8.94 -16.18 1.75
C LEU A 423 -9.75 -15.95 0.47
N MET A 424 -10.09 -14.67 0.18
CA MET A 424 -10.80 -14.32 -1.06
C MET A 424 -9.96 -14.52 -2.33
N GLN A 425 -8.63 -14.55 -2.24
CA GLN A 425 -7.77 -14.98 -3.35
C GLN A 425 -7.83 -16.50 -3.58
N LYS A 426 -7.89 -17.28 -2.52
CA LYS A 426 -7.97 -18.74 -2.61
C LYS A 426 -9.37 -19.23 -3.01
N TYR A 427 -10.41 -18.63 -2.43
CA TYR A 427 -11.81 -18.93 -2.68
C TYR A 427 -12.58 -17.66 -3.03
N PRO A 428 -12.40 -17.15 -4.25
CA PRO A 428 -13.00 -15.90 -4.66
C PRO A 428 -14.52 -15.92 -4.60
N PRO A 429 -15.17 -14.99 -3.90
CA PRO A 429 -16.63 -14.86 -3.93
C PRO A 429 -17.14 -14.26 -5.23
N LEU A 430 -16.29 -13.59 -5.99
CA LEU A 430 -16.64 -12.94 -7.25
C LEU A 430 -16.09 -13.71 -8.46
N ALA A 431 -16.74 -13.51 -9.60
CA ALA A 431 -16.31 -14.04 -10.89
C ALA A 431 -15.70 -12.96 -11.78
N THR A 432 -14.75 -13.35 -12.62
CA THR A 432 -14.25 -12.56 -13.75
C THR A 432 -15.31 -12.43 -14.84
N PRO A 433 -15.19 -11.49 -15.80
CA PRO A 433 -16.16 -11.33 -16.90
C PRO A 433 -16.38 -12.59 -17.75
N ASP A 434 -15.37 -13.46 -17.85
CA ASP A 434 -15.43 -14.73 -18.56
C ASP A 434 -16.00 -15.90 -17.69
N GLY A 435 -16.42 -15.61 -16.46
CA GLY A 435 -17.07 -16.57 -15.55
C GLY A 435 -16.11 -17.40 -14.71
N GLY A 436 -14.80 -17.15 -14.78
CA GLY A 436 -13.80 -17.78 -13.91
C GLY A 436 -13.76 -17.17 -12.51
N PRO A 437 -13.01 -17.78 -11.56
CA PRO A 437 -12.80 -17.19 -10.23
C PRO A 437 -11.98 -15.90 -10.34
N ASP A 438 -12.41 -14.85 -9.61
CA ASP A 438 -11.69 -13.56 -9.57
C ASP A 438 -10.78 -13.46 -8.34
N PRO A 439 -9.47 -13.72 -8.44
CA PRO A 439 -8.56 -13.65 -7.30
C PRO A 439 -8.40 -12.23 -6.73
N ALA A 440 -8.85 -11.21 -7.46
CA ALA A 440 -8.88 -9.83 -7.01
C ALA A 440 -10.18 -9.46 -6.26
N ALA A 441 -11.04 -10.42 -5.93
CA ALA A 441 -12.36 -10.19 -5.36
C ALA A 441 -12.35 -9.27 -4.13
N TYR A 442 -11.39 -9.45 -3.22
CA TYR A 442 -11.26 -8.60 -2.02
C TYR A 442 -11.13 -7.12 -2.40
N HIS A 443 -10.22 -6.83 -3.30
CA HIS A 443 -9.96 -5.46 -3.72
C HIS A 443 -11.07 -4.91 -4.62
N ARG A 444 -11.73 -5.76 -5.44
CA ARG A 444 -12.94 -5.34 -6.18
C ARG A 444 -14.00 -4.78 -5.23
N ILE A 445 -14.18 -5.42 -4.09
CA ILE A 445 -15.12 -4.95 -3.07
C ILE A 445 -14.56 -3.70 -2.37
N PHE A 446 -13.32 -3.75 -1.88
CA PHE A 446 -12.69 -2.65 -1.16
C PHE A 446 -12.59 -1.38 -2.01
N ASP A 447 -12.09 -1.54 -3.24
CA ASP A 447 -11.85 -0.43 -4.17
C ASP A 447 -13.14 0.24 -4.64
N ALA A 448 -14.26 -0.49 -4.71
CA ALA A 448 -15.55 0.12 -5.03
C ALA A 448 -15.94 1.22 -4.01
N PHE A 449 -15.72 0.98 -2.72
CA PHE A 449 -15.96 1.97 -1.67
C PHE A 449 -14.92 3.09 -1.69
N HIS A 450 -13.63 2.76 -1.84
CA HIS A 450 -12.57 3.77 -1.89
C HIS A 450 -12.74 4.68 -3.12
N ARG A 451 -13.08 4.09 -4.27
CA ARG A 451 -13.35 4.84 -5.49
C ARG A 451 -14.55 5.76 -5.34
N GLY A 452 -15.62 5.29 -4.69
CA GLY A 452 -16.79 6.12 -4.39
C GLY A 452 -16.44 7.32 -3.51
N ALA A 453 -15.57 7.13 -2.52
CA ALA A 453 -15.07 8.23 -1.69
C ALA A 453 -14.25 9.24 -2.51
N PHE A 454 -13.33 8.75 -3.37
CA PHE A 454 -12.56 9.59 -4.27
C PHE A 454 -13.46 10.39 -5.24
N ASP A 455 -14.42 9.74 -5.89
CA ASP A 455 -15.36 10.39 -6.83
C ASP A 455 -16.27 11.43 -6.13
N ALA A 456 -16.49 11.27 -4.81
CA ALA A 456 -17.17 12.23 -3.95
C ALA A 456 -16.26 13.36 -3.43
N GLY A 457 -14.98 13.37 -3.80
CA GLY A 457 -13.98 14.31 -3.26
C GLY A 457 -13.71 14.11 -1.78
N ARG A 458 -13.81 12.88 -1.26
CA ARG A 458 -13.56 12.56 0.15
C ARG A 458 -12.19 11.92 0.32
N GLN A 459 -11.45 12.37 1.33
CA GLN A 459 -10.17 11.79 1.70
C GLN A 459 -10.38 10.57 2.58
N VAL A 460 -9.67 9.50 2.28
CA VAL A 460 -9.79 8.22 2.98
C VAL A 460 -8.56 7.99 3.87
N ARG A 461 -8.77 7.40 5.04
CA ARG A 461 -7.75 6.76 5.86
C ARG A 461 -7.99 5.26 5.85
N ILE A 462 -6.98 4.48 5.50
CA ILE A 462 -7.03 3.04 5.64
C ILE A 462 -6.45 2.66 7.02
N VAL A 463 -7.10 1.70 7.70
CA VAL A 463 -6.65 1.14 8.98
C VAL A 463 -6.73 -0.38 8.89
N HIS A 464 -5.65 -1.07 9.22
CA HIS A 464 -5.67 -2.54 9.31
C HIS A 464 -6.58 -3.02 10.44
N ALA A 465 -7.37 -4.07 10.18
CA ALA A 465 -8.32 -4.62 11.16
C ALA A 465 -7.65 -4.99 12.49
N ARG A 466 -6.42 -5.48 12.44
CA ARG A 466 -5.60 -5.80 13.60
C ARG A 466 -5.40 -4.57 14.52
N ARG A 467 -5.20 -3.40 13.94
CA ARG A 467 -4.95 -2.15 14.70
C ARG A 467 -6.20 -1.57 15.37
N LEU A 468 -7.39 -2.01 15.00
CA LEU A 468 -8.61 -1.63 15.71
C LEU A 468 -8.68 -2.17 17.16
N ARG A 469 -7.81 -3.11 17.53
CA ARG A 469 -7.77 -3.73 18.87
C ARG A 469 -6.82 -3.04 19.83
N ASP A 470 -5.99 -2.13 19.37
CA ASP A 470 -4.88 -1.58 20.15
C ASP A 470 -5.35 -0.52 21.16
N GLY A 471 -5.88 -1.00 22.30
CA GLY A 471 -5.99 -0.22 23.53
C GLY A 471 -7.00 0.92 23.59
N GLU A 472 -7.62 1.31 22.48
CA GLU A 472 -8.60 2.41 22.43
C GLU A 472 -9.98 1.97 22.92
N THR A 473 -10.66 2.85 23.65
CA THR A 473 -12.09 2.68 23.95
C THR A 473 -12.93 2.93 22.68
N PRO A 474 -14.17 2.41 22.63
CA PRO A 474 -15.10 2.73 21.52
C PRO A 474 -15.27 4.22 21.30
N GLU A 475 -15.37 5.02 22.35
CA GLU A 475 -15.54 6.48 22.30
C GLU A 475 -14.29 7.17 21.72
N GLU A 476 -13.09 6.68 22.04
CA GLU A 476 -11.84 7.17 21.45
C GLU A 476 -11.78 6.85 19.96
N THR A 477 -12.16 5.63 19.60
CA THR A 477 -12.26 5.23 18.18
C THR A 477 -13.27 6.12 17.43
N VAL A 478 -14.44 6.43 18.02
CA VAL A 478 -15.42 7.33 17.41
C VAL A 478 -14.86 8.74 17.19
N ARG A 479 -14.15 9.29 18.17
CA ARG A 479 -13.55 10.64 18.04
C ARG A 479 -12.53 10.69 16.89
N ARG A 480 -11.72 9.63 16.74
CA ARG A 480 -10.71 9.55 15.70
C ARG A 480 -11.28 9.21 14.34
N HIS A 481 -12.25 8.32 14.30
CA HIS A 481 -12.88 7.74 13.12
C HIS A 481 -14.41 7.84 13.23
N PRO A 482 -15.02 9.02 12.99
CA PRO A 482 -16.47 9.19 13.14
C PRO A 482 -17.29 8.31 12.19
N VAL A 483 -16.75 8.01 11.01
CA VAL A 483 -17.30 7.09 10.01
C VAL A 483 -16.29 5.99 9.72
N LEU A 484 -16.69 4.74 10.00
CA LEU A 484 -15.86 3.55 9.80
C LEU A 484 -16.52 2.64 8.77
N VAL A 485 -15.90 2.50 7.62
CA VAL A 485 -16.36 1.63 6.53
C VAL A 485 -15.56 0.32 6.57
N VAL A 486 -16.28 -0.79 6.58
CA VAL A 486 -15.74 -2.16 6.66
C VAL A 486 -16.18 -2.91 5.40
N PRO A 487 -15.50 -2.72 4.25
CA PRO A 487 -15.99 -3.18 2.96
C PRO A 487 -16.06 -4.70 2.80
N ALA A 488 -15.08 -5.44 3.37
CA ALA A 488 -14.87 -6.85 3.08
C ALA A 488 -14.15 -7.59 4.23
N LEU A 489 -14.53 -7.36 5.47
CA LEU A 489 -13.96 -8.07 6.63
C LEU A 489 -14.60 -9.47 6.76
N TYR A 490 -14.24 -10.38 5.86
CA TYR A 490 -14.77 -11.73 5.80
C TYR A 490 -14.37 -12.56 7.03
N LEU A 491 -13.06 -12.54 7.35
CA LEU A 491 -12.49 -13.19 8.52
C LEU A 491 -12.47 -12.22 9.70
N ALA A 492 -13.15 -12.58 10.78
CA ALA A 492 -13.09 -11.81 12.02
C ALA A 492 -13.32 -12.72 13.24
N ASP A 493 -12.55 -12.52 14.30
CA ASP A 493 -12.87 -13.13 15.58
C ASP A 493 -14.05 -12.39 16.27
N ASP A 494 -14.60 -13.03 17.28
CA ASP A 494 -15.75 -12.50 18.02
C ASP A 494 -15.45 -11.14 18.66
N ALA A 495 -14.24 -10.97 19.21
CA ALA A 495 -13.84 -9.73 19.84
C ALA A 495 -13.81 -8.55 18.87
N THR A 496 -13.38 -8.77 17.64
CA THR A 496 -13.40 -7.75 16.57
C THR A 496 -14.83 -7.35 16.22
N LEU A 497 -15.74 -8.32 16.05
CA LEU A 497 -17.14 -8.03 15.73
C LEU A 497 -17.85 -7.31 16.88
N ASP A 498 -17.64 -7.75 18.14
CA ASP A 498 -18.19 -7.09 19.32
C ASP A 498 -17.69 -5.63 19.46
N ARG A 499 -16.40 -5.40 19.13
CA ARG A 499 -15.83 -4.05 19.12
C ARG A 499 -16.44 -3.15 18.06
N LEU A 500 -16.71 -3.65 16.86
CA LEU A 500 -17.42 -2.91 15.82
C LEU A 500 -18.85 -2.56 16.25
N ALA A 501 -19.56 -3.47 16.89
CA ALA A 501 -20.88 -3.18 17.46
C ALA A 501 -20.80 -2.11 18.57
N ALA A 502 -19.82 -2.24 19.49
CA ALA A 502 -19.60 -1.26 20.54
C ALA A 502 -19.22 0.13 20.01
N TYR A 503 -18.39 0.19 18.94
CA TYR A 503 -18.07 1.44 18.25
C TYR A 503 -19.33 2.15 17.73
N ALA A 504 -20.23 1.41 17.07
CA ALA A 504 -21.48 1.98 16.61
C ALA A 504 -22.37 2.41 17.78
N HIS A 505 -22.43 1.59 18.87
CA HIS A 505 -23.21 1.93 20.07
C HIS A 505 -22.71 3.21 20.74
N ALA A 506 -21.39 3.45 20.74
CA ALA A 506 -20.76 4.65 21.34
C ALA A 506 -20.95 5.93 20.52
N GLY A 507 -21.53 5.87 19.33
CA GLY A 507 -21.83 7.05 18.52
C GLY A 507 -21.21 7.08 17.13
N GLY A 508 -20.46 6.05 16.75
CA GLY A 508 -19.85 5.93 15.42
C GLY A 508 -20.86 5.56 14.34
N HIS A 509 -20.59 5.96 13.10
CA HIS A 509 -21.31 5.46 11.95
C HIS A 509 -20.53 4.30 11.33
N LEU A 510 -20.98 3.07 11.60
CA LEU A 510 -20.40 1.84 11.05
C LEU A 510 -21.06 1.50 9.72
N VAL A 511 -20.27 1.29 8.67
CA VAL A 511 -20.74 0.84 7.36
C VAL A 511 -20.16 -0.53 7.06
N LEU A 512 -21.01 -1.52 6.86
CA LEU A 512 -20.64 -2.90 6.58
C LEU A 512 -20.86 -3.20 5.10
N GLY A 513 -19.86 -3.80 4.44
CA GLY A 513 -19.99 -4.30 3.08
C GLY A 513 -20.24 -5.81 3.03
N PRO A 514 -20.32 -6.39 1.82
CA PRO A 514 -20.63 -7.80 1.59
C PRO A 514 -19.69 -8.75 2.35
N ARG A 515 -20.24 -9.85 2.84
CA ARG A 515 -19.47 -10.93 3.49
C ARG A 515 -18.77 -10.55 4.80
N THR A 516 -18.97 -9.34 5.33
CA THR A 516 -18.39 -8.95 6.63
C THR A 516 -18.89 -9.85 7.75
N GLY A 517 -17.95 -10.41 8.55
CA GLY A 517 -18.24 -11.26 9.69
C GLY A 517 -18.80 -12.64 9.33
N TYR A 518 -18.67 -13.09 8.07
CA TYR A 518 -19.21 -14.37 7.61
C TYR A 518 -18.45 -15.59 8.16
N ALA A 519 -17.15 -15.49 8.36
CA ALA A 519 -16.31 -16.54 8.91
C ALA A 519 -15.53 -16.07 10.14
N ASP A 520 -15.13 -17.03 10.99
CA ASP A 520 -14.25 -16.80 12.12
C ASP A 520 -12.77 -16.62 11.65
N GLN A 521 -11.86 -16.40 12.59
CA GLN A 521 -10.43 -16.18 12.30
C GLN A 521 -9.73 -17.40 11.67
N GLU A 522 -10.28 -18.61 11.84
CA GLU A 522 -9.75 -19.82 11.20
C GLU A 522 -10.37 -20.08 9.79
N GLY A 523 -11.28 -19.21 9.34
CA GLY A 523 -11.94 -19.34 8.04
C GLY A 523 -13.12 -20.31 8.03
N ARG A 524 -13.68 -20.69 9.20
CA ARG A 524 -14.91 -21.45 9.30
C ARG A 524 -16.10 -20.52 9.15
N ALA A 525 -17.05 -20.89 8.28
CA ALA A 525 -18.32 -20.17 8.22
C ALA A 525 -19.03 -20.27 9.58
N ARG A 526 -19.55 -19.15 10.04
CA ARG A 526 -20.30 -19.08 11.30
C ARG A 526 -21.63 -19.82 11.18
N THR A 527 -22.13 -20.28 12.32
CA THR A 527 -23.45 -20.94 12.41
C THR A 527 -24.57 -19.94 12.60
N GLU A 528 -24.27 -18.73 13.02
CA GLU A 528 -25.23 -17.63 13.12
C GLU A 528 -25.50 -17.04 11.74
N PRO A 529 -26.76 -16.56 11.47
CA PRO A 529 -27.05 -15.83 10.24
C PRO A 529 -26.11 -14.64 10.05
N ALA A 530 -25.61 -14.41 8.84
CA ALA A 530 -24.72 -13.29 8.56
C ALA A 530 -25.46 -11.93 8.75
N PRO A 531 -24.80 -10.88 9.20
CA PRO A 531 -23.38 -10.73 9.49
C PRO A 531 -22.94 -11.21 10.90
N GLY A 532 -23.47 -12.31 11.38
CA GLY A 532 -23.09 -12.96 12.64
C GLY A 532 -23.36 -12.06 13.85
N ARG A 533 -22.41 -11.85 14.73
CA ARG A 533 -22.56 -11.02 15.95
C ARG A 533 -22.95 -9.56 15.67
N LEU A 534 -22.90 -9.10 14.43
CA LEU A 534 -23.34 -7.76 14.02
C LEU A 534 -24.82 -7.70 13.62
N THR A 535 -25.52 -8.83 13.56
CA THR A 535 -26.93 -8.94 13.13
C THR A 535 -27.83 -8.01 13.94
N ASP A 536 -27.73 -8.02 15.28
CA ASP A 536 -28.53 -7.16 16.14
C ASP A 536 -28.20 -5.69 15.96
N ALA A 537 -26.92 -5.34 15.78
CA ALA A 537 -26.50 -3.96 15.57
C ALA A 537 -26.97 -3.42 14.20
N ALA A 538 -26.91 -4.25 13.16
CA ALA A 538 -27.30 -3.91 11.80
C ALA A 538 -28.83 -3.93 11.56
N GLY A 539 -29.58 -4.71 12.35
CA GLY A 539 -31.03 -4.90 12.19
C GLY A 539 -31.40 -5.67 10.90
N VAL A 540 -30.46 -6.43 10.37
CA VAL A 540 -30.62 -7.28 9.19
C VAL A 540 -29.87 -8.59 9.38
N SER A 541 -30.32 -9.64 8.67
CA SER A 541 -29.61 -10.91 8.54
C SER A 541 -29.75 -11.45 7.13
N TYR A 542 -28.89 -12.42 6.77
CA TYR A 542 -29.04 -13.18 5.52
C TYR A 542 -28.41 -14.55 5.61
N ASP A 543 -29.00 -15.49 4.85
CA ASP A 543 -28.50 -16.85 4.65
C ASP A 543 -28.29 -17.15 3.16
N GLU A 544 -28.84 -16.31 2.28
CA GLU A 544 -28.77 -16.44 0.83
C GLU A 544 -28.02 -15.25 0.20
N PHE A 545 -27.27 -15.53 -0.85
CA PHE A 545 -26.53 -14.54 -1.62
C PHE A 545 -26.40 -14.99 -3.07
N SER A 546 -26.10 -14.03 -3.97
CA SER A 546 -25.93 -14.31 -5.39
C SER A 546 -24.80 -13.50 -6.01
N ASN A 547 -24.07 -14.12 -6.93
CA ASN A 547 -23.30 -13.34 -7.91
C ASN A 547 -24.26 -12.66 -8.89
N LEU A 548 -23.91 -11.45 -9.30
CA LEU A 548 -24.60 -10.72 -10.35
C LEU A 548 -23.85 -10.87 -11.67
N LEU A 549 -24.45 -11.53 -12.65
CA LEU A 549 -23.86 -11.74 -13.98
C LEU A 549 -23.80 -10.43 -14.80
N ARG A 550 -24.58 -9.43 -14.40
CA ARG A 550 -24.63 -8.11 -14.98
C ARG A 550 -24.99 -7.11 -13.90
N GLU A 551 -24.67 -5.85 -14.12
CA GLU A 551 -25.10 -4.79 -13.24
C GLU A 551 -26.63 -4.72 -13.14
N LEU A 552 -27.13 -4.47 -11.94
CA LEU A 552 -28.55 -4.30 -11.67
C LEU A 552 -28.85 -2.84 -11.33
N PRO A 553 -29.86 -2.24 -11.95
CA PRO A 553 -30.32 -0.92 -11.54
C PRO A 553 -30.76 -0.94 -10.08
N VAL A 554 -30.45 0.15 -9.38
CA VAL A 554 -30.92 0.40 -8.00
C VAL A 554 -31.61 1.75 -7.91
N ARG A 555 -32.52 1.88 -6.95
CA ARG A 555 -33.26 3.10 -6.71
C ARG A 555 -33.32 3.46 -5.23
N SER A 556 -33.35 4.73 -4.94
CA SER A 556 -33.61 5.24 -3.59
C SER A 556 -35.04 4.99 -3.18
N VAL A 557 -35.26 4.68 -1.91
CA VAL A 557 -36.62 4.64 -1.34
C VAL A 557 -37.19 6.05 -1.32
N PRO A 558 -38.46 6.24 -1.76
CA PRO A 558 -39.11 7.56 -1.75
C PRO A 558 -39.12 8.19 -0.36
N GLY A 559 -38.68 9.44 -0.25
CA GLY A 559 -38.57 10.14 1.03
C GLY A 559 -37.36 9.82 1.88
N GLY A 560 -36.54 8.82 1.49
CA GLY A 560 -35.31 8.45 2.16
C GLY A 560 -34.17 9.52 2.06
N PRO A 561 -33.12 9.40 2.86
CA PRO A 561 -32.04 10.38 2.91
C PRO A 561 -31.08 10.30 1.72
N LEU A 562 -31.00 9.15 1.01
CA LEU A 562 -30.18 8.98 -0.19
C LEU A 562 -30.93 9.44 -1.44
N ARG A 563 -30.23 10.08 -2.37
CA ARG A 563 -30.73 10.51 -3.66
C ARG A 563 -29.82 10.01 -4.76
N LEU A 564 -30.09 8.80 -5.25
CA LEU A 564 -29.33 8.19 -6.33
C LEU A 564 -29.66 8.88 -7.67
N PRO A 565 -28.66 9.12 -8.52
CA PRO A 565 -28.91 9.54 -9.90
C PRO A 565 -29.55 8.39 -10.69
N GLU A 566 -30.18 8.73 -11.81
CA GLU A 566 -30.66 7.75 -12.78
C GLU A 566 -29.49 6.93 -13.34
N GLY A 567 -29.65 5.62 -13.43
CA GLY A 567 -28.61 4.71 -13.90
C GLY A 567 -27.66 4.19 -12.83
N ALA A 568 -27.87 4.54 -11.55
CA ALA A 568 -27.09 3.95 -10.47
C ALA A 568 -27.28 2.42 -10.41
N THR A 569 -26.19 1.68 -10.16
CA THR A 569 -26.19 0.22 -10.23
C THR A 569 -25.59 -0.45 -8.98
N ALA A 570 -26.02 -1.68 -8.74
CA ALA A 570 -25.36 -2.70 -7.93
C ALA A 570 -24.58 -3.61 -8.88
N THR A 571 -23.38 -4.05 -8.47
CA THR A 571 -22.52 -4.85 -9.33
C THR A 571 -22.10 -6.13 -8.63
N ARG A 572 -21.79 -7.18 -9.38
CA ARG A 572 -21.06 -8.40 -8.99
C ARG A 572 -21.69 -9.28 -7.90
N TRP A 573 -22.34 -8.70 -6.89
CA TRP A 573 -22.81 -9.39 -5.69
C TRP A 573 -24.10 -8.83 -5.13
N ALA A 574 -24.94 -9.70 -4.57
CA ALA A 574 -26.12 -9.33 -3.80
C ALA A 574 -26.30 -10.30 -2.61
N ASP A 575 -26.34 -9.74 -1.40
CA ASP A 575 -26.82 -10.44 -0.21
C ASP A 575 -28.34 -10.43 -0.17
N GLY A 576 -28.96 -11.57 0.18
CA GLY A 576 -30.41 -11.73 0.33
C GLY A 576 -30.89 -11.22 1.69
N LEU A 577 -30.84 -9.92 1.92
CA LEU A 577 -31.08 -9.32 3.24
C LEU A 577 -32.53 -9.50 3.71
N THR A 578 -32.71 -10.07 4.90
CA THR A 578 -33.94 -10.06 5.68
C THR A 578 -33.88 -8.92 6.68
N VAL A 579 -34.83 -7.99 6.61
CA VAL A 579 -34.93 -6.83 7.49
C VAL A 579 -35.68 -7.19 8.75
N ALA A 580 -35.06 -6.95 9.92
CA ALA A 580 -35.73 -7.06 11.21
C ALA A 580 -36.34 -5.71 11.63
N ASP A 581 -35.50 -4.69 11.83
CA ASP A 581 -35.91 -3.35 12.27
C ASP A 581 -35.03 -2.24 11.66
N ALA A 582 -34.27 -2.54 10.61
CA ALA A 582 -33.51 -1.54 9.86
C ALA A 582 -34.43 -0.78 8.88
N GLU A 583 -34.04 0.45 8.58
CA GLU A 583 -34.64 1.28 7.53
C GLU A 583 -34.00 0.93 6.19
N VAL A 584 -34.84 0.72 5.16
CA VAL A 584 -34.36 0.49 3.79
C VAL A 584 -34.04 1.83 3.14
N LEU A 585 -32.84 1.95 2.58
CA LEU A 585 -32.38 3.15 1.88
C LEU A 585 -32.37 2.99 0.35
N VAL A 586 -32.00 1.80 -0.12
CA VAL A 586 -31.87 1.49 -1.54
C VAL A 586 -32.42 0.10 -1.83
N GLU A 587 -33.18 0.00 -2.92
CA GLU A 587 -33.77 -1.26 -3.43
C GLU A 587 -33.17 -1.62 -4.79
N TYR A 588 -33.12 -2.92 -5.09
CA TYR A 588 -32.86 -3.39 -6.47
C TYR A 588 -34.08 -3.17 -7.34
N ASP A 589 -33.94 -2.58 -8.50
CA ASP A 589 -34.99 -2.48 -9.52
C ASP A 589 -34.98 -3.70 -10.42
N HIS A 590 -35.40 -4.85 -9.85
CA HIS A 590 -35.39 -6.15 -10.52
C HIS A 590 -36.51 -7.07 -10.00
N PRO A 591 -37.21 -7.83 -10.85
CA PRO A 591 -38.33 -8.70 -10.43
C PRO A 591 -37.97 -9.74 -9.38
N HIS A 592 -36.77 -10.30 -9.40
CA HIS A 592 -36.29 -11.28 -8.42
C HIS A 592 -35.56 -10.60 -7.25
N PHE A 593 -34.52 -9.81 -7.53
CA PHE A 593 -33.67 -9.20 -6.50
C PHE A 593 -34.40 -8.08 -5.73
N GLY A 594 -35.42 -7.46 -6.31
CA GLY A 594 -36.24 -6.41 -5.66
C GLY A 594 -37.01 -6.88 -4.40
N ARG A 595 -36.97 -8.18 -4.07
CA ARG A 595 -37.46 -8.69 -2.78
C ARG A 595 -36.53 -8.37 -1.62
N TRP A 596 -35.28 -8.06 -1.90
CA TRP A 596 -34.27 -7.72 -0.92
C TRP A 596 -33.83 -6.26 -1.04
N PRO A 597 -33.53 -5.55 0.07
CA PRO A 597 -32.91 -4.25 -0.01
C PRO A 597 -31.44 -4.38 -0.43
N ALA A 598 -30.94 -3.40 -1.17
CA ALA A 598 -29.52 -3.29 -1.50
C ALA A 598 -28.73 -2.56 -0.41
N VAL A 599 -29.34 -1.57 0.26
CA VAL A 599 -28.72 -0.81 1.37
C VAL A 599 -29.77 -0.57 2.45
N THR A 600 -29.36 -0.83 3.70
CA THR A 600 -30.19 -0.56 4.89
C THR A 600 -29.39 0.25 5.91
N THR A 601 -30.10 0.88 6.84
CA THR A 601 -29.48 1.58 7.96
C THR A 601 -30.30 1.43 9.24
N ARG A 602 -29.63 1.44 10.38
CA ARG A 602 -30.27 1.34 11.70
C ARG A 602 -29.56 2.20 12.73
N ARG A 603 -30.30 2.84 13.61
CA ARG A 603 -29.72 3.44 14.82
C ARG A 603 -29.33 2.34 15.80
N HIS A 604 -28.10 2.44 16.35
CA HIS A 604 -27.61 1.52 17.36
C HIS A 604 -26.91 2.30 18.48
N GLY A 605 -27.52 2.32 19.68
CA GLY A 605 -27.06 3.20 20.75
C GLY A 605 -27.08 4.67 20.34
N ALA A 606 -25.98 5.37 20.54
CA ALA A 606 -25.81 6.77 20.13
C ALA A 606 -25.44 6.94 18.64
N GLY A 607 -25.05 5.86 17.96
CA GLY A 607 -24.61 5.90 16.56
C GLY A 607 -25.52 5.15 15.59
N ARG A 608 -24.91 4.56 14.56
CA ARG A 608 -25.64 4.00 13.42
C ARG A 608 -24.84 2.88 12.77
N VAL A 609 -25.55 1.87 12.27
CA VAL A 609 -24.99 0.84 11.38
C VAL A 609 -25.70 0.93 10.03
N THR A 610 -24.93 0.96 8.95
CA THR A 610 -25.42 0.87 7.56
C THR A 610 -24.88 -0.41 6.95
N TYR A 611 -25.75 -1.22 6.37
CA TYR A 611 -25.33 -2.43 5.66
C TYR A 611 -25.53 -2.24 4.15
N VAL A 612 -24.44 -2.44 3.38
CA VAL A 612 -24.42 -2.40 1.92
C VAL A 612 -24.28 -3.83 1.42
N GLY A 613 -25.38 -4.45 1.01
CA GLY A 613 -25.47 -5.88 0.62
C GLY A 613 -25.02 -6.15 -0.82
N THR A 614 -24.23 -5.26 -1.41
CA THR A 614 -23.76 -5.39 -2.81
C THR A 614 -22.38 -4.76 -2.96
N VAL A 615 -21.68 -5.08 -4.05
CA VAL A 615 -20.57 -4.26 -4.50
C VAL A 615 -21.17 -3.04 -5.21
N PRO A 616 -21.04 -1.83 -4.66
CA PRO A 616 -21.70 -0.66 -5.23
C PRO A 616 -21.08 -0.24 -6.56
N GLY A 617 -21.91 0.06 -7.58
CA GLY A 617 -21.46 0.76 -8.77
C GLY A 617 -21.02 2.19 -8.44
N ARG A 618 -20.33 2.87 -9.36
CA ARG A 618 -19.69 4.18 -9.10
C ARG A 618 -20.65 5.22 -8.53
N ASP A 619 -21.84 5.36 -9.11
CA ASP A 619 -22.81 6.38 -8.66
C ASP A 619 -23.42 6.04 -7.29
N LEU A 620 -23.68 4.75 -7.01
CA LEU A 620 -24.13 4.31 -5.69
C LEU A 620 -23.02 4.55 -4.64
N ALA A 621 -21.80 4.19 -4.94
CA ALA A 621 -20.66 4.35 -4.05
C ALA A 621 -20.37 5.83 -3.74
N ARG A 622 -20.38 6.69 -4.77
CA ARG A 622 -20.21 8.14 -4.63
C ARG A 622 -21.32 8.75 -3.76
N THR A 623 -22.57 8.42 -4.04
CA THR A 623 -23.71 8.95 -3.27
C THR A 623 -23.67 8.48 -1.81
N LEU A 624 -23.26 7.24 -1.56
CA LEU A 624 -23.03 6.75 -0.20
C LEU A 624 -21.94 7.57 0.51
N ALA A 625 -20.80 7.82 -0.13
CA ALA A 625 -19.72 8.60 0.46
C ALA A 625 -20.13 10.05 0.76
N GLU A 626 -20.88 10.69 -0.14
CA GLU A 626 -21.48 12.03 0.07
C GLU A 626 -22.44 12.05 1.26
N TRP A 627 -23.26 11.03 1.41
CA TRP A 627 -24.20 10.91 2.53
C TRP A 627 -23.49 10.64 3.87
N LEU A 628 -22.45 9.80 3.86
CA LEU A 628 -21.66 9.45 5.04
C LEU A 628 -20.83 10.64 5.55
N SER A 629 -20.31 11.46 4.65
CA SER A 629 -19.56 12.68 4.94
C SER A 629 -20.09 13.83 4.07
N PRO A 630 -21.13 14.55 4.50
CA PRO A 630 -21.80 15.58 3.68
C PRO A 630 -20.89 16.77 3.32
N ALA A 631 -19.91 17.07 4.16
CA ALA A 631 -18.95 18.15 3.92
C ALA A 631 -17.53 17.60 3.94
N ALA A 632 -16.81 17.75 2.83
CA ALA A 632 -15.41 17.40 2.76
C ALA A 632 -14.55 18.31 3.66
N ARG A 633 -13.61 17.74 4.40
CA ARG A 633 -12.72 18.47 5.33
C ARG A 633 -11.84 19.51 4.63
N HIS A 634 -11.52 19.29 3.37
CA HIS A 634 -10.73 20.24 2.58
C HIS A 634 -11.45 21.59 2.33
N GLY A 635 -12.76 21.64 2.47
CA GLY A 635 -13.56 22.88 2.33
C GLY A 635 -13.78 23.40 0.91
N TRP A 636 -13.06 22.88 -0.08
CA TRP A 636 -13.23 23.24 -1.50
C TRP A 636 -14.60 22.76 -1.99
N ARG A 637 -15.27 23.59 -2.78
CA ARG A 637 -16.62 23.32 -3.31
C ARG A 637 -16.61 23.42 -4.84
N ASP A 638 -17.56 22.74 -5.46
CA ASP A 638 -17.81 22.83 -6.91
C ASP A 638 -16.54 22.59 -7.75
N LEU A 639 -15.73 21.62 -7.32
CA LEU A 639 -14.51 21.27 -8.05
C LEU A 639 -14.87 20.69 -9.42
N PRO A 640 -14.23 21.16 -10.52
CA PRO A 640 -14.32 20.50 -11.81
C PRO A 640 -13.93 19.03 -11.72
N ALA A 641 -14.50 18.18 -12.55
CA ALA A 641 -14.22 16.74 -12.57
C ALA A 641 -12.73 16.40 -12.85
N THR A 642 -11.96 17.37 -13.37
CA THR A 642 -10.51 17.25 -13.62
C THR A 642 -9.67 17.63 -12.41
N VAL A 643 -10.28 18.17 -11.35
CA VAL A 643 -9.56 18.74 -10.21
C VAL A 643 -9.74 17.88 -8.95
N THR A 644 -8.63 17.60 -8.28
CA THR A 644 -8.64 17.04 -6.93
C THR A 644 -8.08 18.03 -5.93
N ALA A 645 -8.62 18.02 -4.72
CA ALA A 645 -8.09 18.78 -3.59
C ALA A 645 -7.89 17.88 -2.38
N THR A 646 -6.73 17.97 -1.76
CA THR A 646 -6.42 17.28 -0.50
C THR A 646 -5.93 18.27 0.54
N THR A 647 -6.15 17.94 1.80
CA THR A 647 -5.67 18.75 2.93
C THR A 647 -5.04 17.88 4.00
N GLY A 648 -4.22 18.53 4.81
CA GLY A 648 -3.63 17.93 6.00
C GLY A 648 -3.17 19.02 6.95
N THR A 649 -2.71 18.59 8.13
CA THR A 649 -2.17 19.48 9.15
C THR A 649 -0.66 19.36 9.17
N ALA A 650 0.04 20.46 8.98
CA ALA A 650 1.50 20.53 9.12
C ALA A 650 1.91 20.41 10.60
N PRO A 651 3.16 20.04 10.91
CA PRO A 651 3.64 19.91 12.29
C PRO A 651 3.53 21.22 13.13
N ASP A 652 3.51 22.36 12.47
CA ASP A 652 3.35 23.68 13.11
C ASP A 652 1.87 24.11 13.29
N GLY A 653 0.92 23.22 12.94
CA GLY A 653 -0.52 23.45 13.08
C GLY A 653 -1.17 24.16 11.90
N ARG A 654 -0.42 24.64 10.91
CA ARG A 654 -1.01 25.22 9.70
C ARG A 654 -1.72 24.17 8.86
N ARG A 655 -2.77 24.62 8.15
CA ARG A 655 -3.49 23.77 7.21
C ARG A 655 -2.86 23.87 5.82
N VAL A 656 -2.48 22.73 5.26
CA VAL A 656 -1.93 22.63 3.91
C VAL A 656 -3.03 22.14 2.97
N HIS A 657 -3.16 22.79 1.84
CA HIS A 657 -4.09 22.43 0.77
C HIS A 657 -3.27 22.17 -0.50
N ILE A 658 -3.46 21.01 -1.12
CA ILE A 658 -2.83 20.64 -2.39
C ILE A 658 -3.93 20.43 -3.41
N VAL A 659 -3.92 21.22 -4.47
CA VAL A 659 -4.96 21.23 -5.50
C VAL A 659 -4.34 20.92 -6.85
N HIS A 660 -4.82 19.88 -7.51
CA HIS A 660 -4.31 19.39 -8.78
C HIS A 660 -5.33 19.55 -9.90
N ASN A 661 -4.87 19.89 -11.09
CA ASN A 661 -5.62 19.76 -12.33
C ASN A 661 -5.03 18.64 -13.19
N TRP A 662 -5.72 17.51 -13.29
CA TRP A 662 -5.29 16.30 -13.99
C TRP A 662 -5.77 16.28 -15.45
N SER A 663 -5.62 17.38 -16.16
CA SER A 663 -6.07 17.46 -17.56
C SER A 663 -5.26 18.47 -18.39
N TRP A 664 -5.49 18.43 -19.71
CA TRP A 664 -4.94 19.39 -20.65
C TRP A 664 -5.66 20.74 -20.65
N GLU A 665 -6.87 20.80 -20.11
CA GLU A 665 -7.65 22.03 -20.05
C GLU A 665 -7.38 22.79 -18.77
N PRO A 666 -7.19 24.11 -18.83
CA PRO A 666 -7.10 24.93 -17.60
C PRO A 666 -8.35 24.82 -16.75
N ALA A 667 -8.18 24.90 -15.45
CA ALA A 667 -9.28 24.86 -14.49
C ALA A 667 -9.21 26.06 -13.54
N HIS A 668 -10.38 26.48 -13.03
CA HIS A 668 -10.52 27.53 -12.05
C HIS A 668 -11.33 27.03 -10.86
N VAL A 669 -10.85 27.27 -9.65
CA VAL A 669 -11.52 26.91 -8.41
C VAL A 669 -11.53 28.09 -7.45
N SER A 670 -12.51 28.18 -6.55
CA SER A 670 -12.60 29.27 -5.58
C SER A 670 -11.93 28.90 -4.28
N ALA A 671 -11.02 29.75 -3.79
CA ALA A 671 -10.36 29.56 -2.50
C ALA A 671 -11.41 29.46 -1.36
N PRO A 672 -11.41 28.39 -0.55
CA PRO A 672 -12.41 28.20 0.50
C PRO A 672 -12.22 29.15 1.69
N VAL A 673 -11.00 29.56 1.93
CA VAL A 673 -10.55 30.45 3.01
C VAL A 673 -9.43 31.34 2.48
N HIS A 674 -8.91 32.25 3.31
CA HIS A 674 -7.68 32.96 2.98
C HIS A 674 -6.49 31.98 2.89
N LEU A 675 -5.81 31.97 1.75
CA LEU A 675 -4.69 31.07 1.44
C LEU A 675 -3.45 31.85 1.03
N THR A 676 -2.28 31.28 1.24
CA THR A 676 -1.03 31.74 0.67
C THR A 676 -0.40 30.61 -0.13
N ASP A 677 -0.03 30.84 -1.38
CA ASP A 677 0.77 29.90 -2.16
C ASP A 677 2.17 29.80 -1.57
N VAL A 678 2.59 28.59 -1.23
CA VAL A 678 3.89 28.37 -0.56
C VAL A 678 5.06 28.55 -1.50
N LEU A 679 4.84 28.35 -2.81
CA LEU A 679 5.91 28.34 -3.81
C LEU A 679 6.24 29.75 -4.33
N ASP A 680 5.25 30.64 -4.45
CA ASP A 680 5.43 31.98 -5.00
C ASP A 680 5.05 33.11 -4.03
N GLY A 681 4.48 32.79 -2.87
CA GLY A 681 4.07 33.76 -1.85
C GLY A 681 2.77 34.51 -2.17
N THR A 682 2.05 34.14 -3.23
CA THR A 682 0.80 34.82 -3.63
C THR A 682 -0.28 34.65 -2.55
N SER A 683 -0.86 35.75 -2.11
CA SER A 683 -1.96 35.78 -1.14
C SER A 683 -3.31 35.79 -1.86
N LEU A 684 -4.20 34.88 -1.46
CA LEU A 684 -5.50 34.61 -2.06
C LEU A 684 -6.59 34.81 -0.99
N ALA A 685 -7.43 35.81 -1.13
CA ALA A 685 -8.58 35.98 -0.23
C ALA A 685 -9.61 34.85 -0.44
N ALA A 686 -10.42 34.56 0.58
CA ALA A 686 -11.55 33.67 0.44
C ALA A 686 -12.46 34.08 -0.73
N GLY A 687 -12.87 33.12 -1.55
CA GLY A 687 -13.68 33.34 -2.77
C GLY A 687 -12.88 33.82 -3.99
N THR A 688 -11.60 34.08 -3.86
CA THR A 688 -10.73 34.42 -5.03
C THR A 688 -10.56 33.19 -5.91
N ALA A 689 -10.54 33.40 -7.24
CA ALA A 689 -10.23 32.34 -8.19
C ALA A 689 -8.75 31.89 -8.03
N VAL A 690 -8.56 30.60 -8.00
CA VAL A 690 -7.26 29.94 -8.08
C VAL A 690 -7.18 29.30 -9.46
N ASP A 691 -6.26 29.80 -10.25
CA ASP A 691 -6.06 29.32 -11.62
C ASP A 691 -5.10 28.14 -11.62
N LEU A 692 -5.46 27.08 -12.31
CA LEU A 692 -4.68 25.88 -12.53
C LEU A 692 -4.47 25.69 -14.04
N GLY A 693 -3.23 25.72 -14.50
CA GLY A 693 -2.88 25.39 -15.87
C GLY A 693 -3.08 23.90 -16.17
N PRO A 694 -2.81 23.47 -17.43
CA PRO A 694 -2.72 22.05 -17.77
C PRO A 694 -1.70 21.34 -16.88
N TRP A 695 -2.07 20.19 -16.33
CA TRP A 695 -1.19 19.36 -15.48
C TRP A 695 -0.52 20.15 -14.34
N ASP A 696 -1.25 21.10 -13.75
CA ASP A 696 -0.73 21.99 -12.70
C ASP A 696 -1.13 21.52 -11.30
N VAL A 697 -0.33 21.91 -10.31
CA VAL A 697 -0.62 21.73 -8.89
C VAL A 697 -0.31 23.01 -8.11
N ARG A 698 -1.17 23.36 -7.15
CA ARG A 698 -0.95 24.45 -6.21
C ARG A 698 -0.78 23.90 -4.79
N VAL A 699 0.23 24.41 -4.12
CA VAL A 699 0.52 24.07 -2.71
C VAL A 699 0.24 25.31 -1.88
N LEU A 700 -0.86 25.29 -1.16
CA LEU A 700 -1.40 26.46 -0.49
C LEU A 700 -1.45 26.22 1.03
N VAL A 701 -1.36 27.27 1.81
CA VAL A 701 -1.43 27.19 3.27
C VAL A 701 -2.41 28.20 3.82
N SER A 702 -3.20 27.78 4.82
CA SER A 702 -4.00 28.66 5.66
C SER A 702 -3.54 28.63 7.11
N ALA A 703 -3.95 29.64 7.91
CA ALA A 703 -3.78 29.55 9.36
C ALA A 703 -4.44 28.27 9.89
N GLY A 704 -3.92 27.71 10.97
CA GLY A 704 -4.56 26.61 11.69
C GLY A 704 -5.99 26.98 12.11
N ILE A 705 -6.86 25.99 12.20
CA ILE A 705 -8.17 26.18 12.84
C ILE A 705 -7.88 26.19 14.35
N ASP A 706 -8.18 27.31 15.02
CA ASP A 706 -8.16 27.40 16.48
C ASP A 706 -9.19 26.45 17.12
#